data_69eea772cf527599d03e47de115a28b2
#
_entry.id   69eea772cf527599d03e47de115a28b2
#
_cell.length_a   1.000
_cell.length_b   1.000
_cell.length_c   1.000
_cell.angle_alpha   90.00
_cell.angle_beta   90.00
_cell.angle_gamma   90.00
#
_symmetry.space_group_name_H-M   'P 1'
#
loop_
_entity.id
_entity.type
_entity.pdbx_description
1 polymer ?
#
loop_
_entity_poly.entity_id
_entity_poly.type
_entity_poly.pdbx_seq_one_letter_code
_entity_poly.pdbx_strand_id
1 'polypeptide(L)'
;MGRKNLVEFFHDYFSPRSNYLEYDNGFRRWSYAYCETAEAARVFAARLKAAGVRRGERVLLWSESRPEWVFAFWGSLLAGAVVVPVGAESSSEFVSRVADVARPRVVALGEDVRLDAEVSAQVLRLAREDWKGPSNALESPAVTRDDLAEIVFTSGSTGEPKGVEITHGNLLSQIEAVELWMVRIRKFLRPFFPIRLLQLLPLSHMFGQAAALSLAPLTRASVVMTRRQNPAALAELIRTRGVCSVVCVPRVLDAFRALASQQIRTEPRPSGSGPSAWQPEALVRNLWRARHIRRTFGWRFLGFVVGGAALDPELERFWSRLGYLVVQGYGLTETSPVISLNNPLHPRAGSVGQLFPGVKARIAPDGEILVRGPNVSRGYYNEPERTFDAMRDGWLHTGDLGSLDEEGYLYIRGRKKEMIVTPEGVNIFPEDVERVLDGVSGVRESAVVGLPLLGDDRQEHVHAVLELAPGRDAGEVMAEANRRLESYQRIRGVFVWPEEALPRTGQTGKLKRAEIRDRIAAERAAKPVNGHPARGSTTADMVTEEIERRTGRGASAESSLDELGLSSVDRVEMLLEFEGRSGQSMEESEFAAARTVGDLKAAVERAVKSGEPGAAERARFPSWNRNSLARLVRETNLSLWVLPLARFLGRPTVEGLQNLNRVKPPVIFAANHESNLDAPLILAALPGEWRRRIAPAMYKEFFDPHFSPENYSLTRKLLSSIVYYLIALIGNAFPIPQEEAGVRDVLRYAGELVSEGWSLLIFPEGERRPADRHGAFRPGVGLLADRLEVPVVPVCVEGTGQVLPPQRVLPRRGRTRVIFGPPMRLEDRDPKVLAKQVQEAVASLAAAGFASLARR
;
A
#
# COMPACT_ATOMS: atom_id res chain seq x y z
N MET A 1 -39.27 2.13 2.69
CA MET A 1 -38.98 0.80 2.09
C MET A 1 -37.46 0.61 2.11
N GLY A 2 -36.97 -0.55 2.55
CA GLY A 2 -35.51 -0.81 2.51
C GLY A 2 -35.02 -0.94 1.06
N ARG A 3 -33.72 -0.70 0.84
CA ARG A 3 -33.08 -0.85 -0.48
C ARG A 3 -33.21 -2.26 -1.02
N LYS A 4 -33.44 -2.40 -2.33
CA LYS A 4 -33.59 -3.69 -3.00
C LYS A 4 -32.25 -4.38 -3.27
N ASN A 5 -31.17 -3.61 -3.46
CA ASN A 5 -29.85 -4.10 -3.78
C ASN A 5 -28.76 -3.04 -3.48
N LEU A 6 -27.48 -3.41 -3.62
CA LEU A 6 -26.34 -2.50 -3.41
C LEU A 6 -26.24 -1.41 -4.49
N VAL A 7 -26.83 -1.61 -5.66
CA VAL A 7 -26.84 -0.59 -6.72
C VAL A 7 -27.66 0.64 -6.29
N GLU A 8 -28.78 0.43 -5.57
CA GLU A 8 -29.54 1.54 -5.00
C GLU A 8 -28.73 2.30 -3.94
N PHE A 9 -27.98 1.58 -3.07
CA PHE A 9 -27.05 2.21 -2.13
C PHE A 9 -25.97 3.04 -2.84
N PHE A 10 -25.42 2.51 -3.93
CA PHE A 10 -24.43 3.23 -4.73
C PHE A 10 -25.02 4.53 -5.29
N HIS A 11 -26.23 4.50 -5.84
CA HIS A 11 -26.89 5.70 -6.36
C HIS A 11 -27.16 6.75 -5.27
N ASP A 12 -27.48 6.33 -4.05
CA ASP A 12 -27.77 7.23 -2.92
C ASP A 12 -26.52 7.99 -2.45
N TYR A 13 -25.35 7.36 -2.50
CA TYR A 13 -24.16 7.90 -1.83
C TYR A 13 -23.07 8.40 -2.77
N PHE A 14 -23.03 8.01 -4.04
CA PHE A 14 -21.91 8.31 -4.94
C PHE A 14 -22.13 9.50 -5.90
N SER A 15 -22.98 10.45 -5.53
CA SER A 15 -23.19 11.70 -6.25
C SER A 15 -22.32 12.89 -5.79
N PRO A 16 -21.79 12.98 -4.53
CA PRO A 16 -21.07 14.16 -4.06
C PRO A 16 -19.75 14.42 -4.81
N ARG A 17 -19.37 15.70 -4.87
CA ARG A 17 -18.05 16.15 -5.39
C ARG A 17 -16.93 16.15 -4.33
N SER A 18 -17.23 15.72 -3.09
CA SER A 18 -16.22 15.58 -2.04
C SER A 18 -15.29 14.40 -2.34
N ASN A 19 -14.05 14.48 -1.86
CA ASN A 19 -13.08 13.41 -2.00
C ASN A 19 -13.58 12.12 -1.35
N TYR A 20 -13.39 11.01 -2.06
CA TYR A 20 -13.68 9.67 -1.57
C TYR A 20 -12.42 8.82 -1.47
N LEU A 21 -11.68 8.66 -2.55
CA LEU A 21 -10.49 7.81 -2.57
C LEU A 21 -9.24 8.69 -2.71
N GLU A 22 -8.28 8.45 -1.84
CA GLU A 22 -6.93 8.98 -1.96
C GLU A 22 -5.97 7.79 -2.00
N TYR A 23 -5.05 7.76 -2.97
CA TYR A 23 -4.05 6.71 -3.08
C TYR A 23 -2.65 7.33 -3.09
N ASP A 24 -1.74 6.79 -2.29
CA ASP A 24 -0.35 7.23 -2.16
C ASP A 24 0.58 6.02 -2.38
N ASN A 25 1.28 5.98 -3.52
CA ASN A 25 2.24 4.90 -3.80
C ASN A 25 3.65 5.15 -3.18
N GLY A 26 3.76 6.19 -2.34
CA GLY A 26 5.03 6.62 -1.73
C GLY A 26 5.66 7.82 -2.44
N PHE A 27 5.40 8.01 -3.73
CA PHE A 27 5.95 9.08 -4.56
C PHE A 27 4.87 10.00 -5.10
N ARG A 28 3.80 9.44 -5.64
CA ARG A 28 2.68 10.18 -6.24
C ARG A 28 1.36 9.90 -5.53
N ARG A 29 0.44 10.84 -5.65
CA ARG A 29 -0.90 10.79 -5.06
C ARG A 29 -1.97 10.99 -6.10
N TRP A 30 -3.03 10.21 -5.97
CA TRP A 30 -4.26 10.33 -6.74
C TRP A 30 -5.40 10.61 -5.79
N SER A 31 -6.37 11.38 -6.26
CA SER A 31 -7.57 11.69 -5.50
C SER A 31 -8.77 11.64 -6.43
N TYR A 32 -9.82 10.98 -5.97
CA TYR A 32 -11.06 10.82 -6.71
C TYR A 32 -12.24 11.19 -5.83
N ALA A 33 -13.12 12.04 -6.36
CA ALA A 33 -14.39 12.35 -5.72
C ALA A 33 -15.37 11.16 -5.81
N TYR A 34 -16.41 11.16 -4.99
CA TYR A 34 -17.48 10.18 -5.09
C TYR A 34 -18.08 10.12 -6.50
N CYS A 35 -18.40 11.27 -7.09
CA CYS A 35 -18.95 11.33 -8.46
C CYS A 35 -17.97 10.84 -9.54
N GLU A 36 -16.67 11.09 -9.37
CA GLU A 36 -15.64 10.57 -10.30
C GLU A 36 -15.51 9.06 -10.19
N THR A 37 -15.56 8.52 -8.95
CA THR A 37 -15.63 7.08 -8.72
C THR A 37 -16.86 6.45 -9.35
N ALA A 38 -18.02 7.13 -9.26
CA ALA A 38 -19.24 6.66 -9.88
C ALA A 38 -19.14 6.62 -11.41
N GLU A 39 -18.50 7.61 -12.01
CA GLU A 39 -18.28 7.65 -13.46
C GLU A 39 -17.34 6.51 -13.89
N ALA A 40 -16.22 6.33 -13.20
CA ALA A 40 -15.28 5.24 -13.47
C ALA A 40 -15.93 3.86 -13.33
N ALA A 41 -16.74 3.65 -12.30
CA ALA A 41 -17.50 2.41 -12.12
C ALA A 41 -18.47 2.14 -13.28
N ARG A 42 -19.18 3.17 -13.79
CA ARG A 42 -20.07 3.03 -14.95
C ARG A 42 -19.29 2.71 -16.24
N VAL A 43 -18.12 3.31 -16.43
CA VAL A 43 -17.23 2.98 -17.55
C VAL A 43 -16.83 1.50 -17.50
N PHE A 44 -16.45 1.00 -16.34
CA PHE A 44 -16.09 -0.41 -16.18
C PHE A 44 -17.30 -1.33 -16.43
N ALA A 45 -18.48 -1.00 -15.90
CA ALA A 45 -19.70 -1.76 -16.16
C ALA A 45 -20.06 -1.82 -17.65
N ALA A 46 -19.87 -0.71 -18.40
CA ALA A 46 -20.07 -0.71 -19.85
C ALA A 46 -19.09 -1.65 -20.58
N ARG A 47 -17.84 -1.71 -20.14
CA ARG A 47 -16.82 -2.63 -20.67
C ARG A 47 -17.15 -4.09 -20.38
N LEU A 48 -17.63 -4.40 -19.17
CA LEU A 48 -18.09 -5.75 -18.83
C LEU A 48 -19.25 -6.18 -19.72
N LYS A 49 -20.22 -5.30 -19.98
CA LYS A 49 -21.33 -5.57 -20.93
C LYS A 49 -20.81 -5.79 -22.35
N ALA A 50 -19.84 -4.98 -22.81
CA ALA A 50 -19.20 -5.15 -24.11
C ALA A 50 -18.42 -6.47 -24.21
N ALA A 51 -17.83 -6.95 -23.10
CA ALA A 51 -17.20 -8.26 -22.99
C ALA A 51 -18.22 -9.42 -22.88
N GLY A 52 -19.51 -9.13 -22.95
CA GLY A 52 -20.61 -10.11 -22.92
C GLY A 52 -20.91 -10.65 -21.53
N VAL A 53 -20.52 -9.96 -20.46
CA VAL A 53 -20.87 -10.35 -19.08
C VAL A 53 -22.36 -10.14 -18.85
N ARG A 54 -23.02 -11.20 -18.40
CA ARG A 54 -24.48 -11.25 -18.11
C ARG A 54 -24.71 -11.23 -16.59
N ARG A 55 -25.93 -10.95 -16.17
CA ARG A 55 -26.36 -11.03 -14.78
C ARG A 55 -25.98 -12.38 -14.14
N GLY A 56 -25.38 -12.34 -12.96
CA GLY A 56 -24.97 -13.53 -12.20
C GLY A 56 -23.67 -14.17 -12.68
N GLU A 57 -23.07 -13.73 -13.79
CA GLU A 57 -21.73 -14.19 -14.18
C GLU A 57 -20.65 -13.56 -13.31
N ARG A 58 -19.54 -14.30 -13.13
CA ARG A 58 -18.47 -13.93 -12.19
C ARG A 58 -17.42 -13.09 -12.87
N VAL A 59 -16.98 -12.05 -12.14
CA VAL A 59 -15.82 -11.23 -12.46
C VAL A 59 -14.78 -11.46 -11.38
N LEU A 60 -13.69 -12.12 -11.70
CA LEU A 60 -12.58 -12.32 -10.80
C LEU A 60 -11.76 -11.02 -10.72
N LEU A 61 -11.68 -10.43 -9.52
CA LEU A 61 -10.98 -9.19 -9.26
C LEU A 61 -9.70 -9.48 -8.47
N TRP A 62 -8.59 -9.68 -9.18
CA TRP A 62 -7.27 -9.96 -8.60
C TRP A 62 -6.38 -8.73 -8.68
N SER A 63 -6.27 -8.01 -7.58
CA SER A 63 -5.58 -6.72 -7.56
C SER A 63 -5.22 -6.29 -6.14
N GLU A 64 -4.21 -5.47 -6.04
CA GLU A 64 -3.86 -4.69 -4.86
C GLU A 64 -4.96 -3.67 -4.50
N SER A 65 -4.92 -3.16 -3.25
CA SER A 65 -5.87 -2.15 -2.77
C SER A 65 -5.58 -0.76 -3.36
N ARG A 66 -6.29 -0.42 -4.43
CA ARG A 66 -6.19 0.85 -5.18
C ARG A 66 -7.58 1.37 -5.56
N PRO A 67 -7.70 2.63 -6.01
CA PRO A 67 -8.96 3.19 -6.50
C PRO A 67 -9.60 2.36 -7.62
N GLU A 68 -8.79 1.82 -8.54
CA GLU A 68 -9.23 0.99 -9.66
C GLU A 68 -9.93 -0.29 -9.22
N TRP A 69 -9.50 -0.87 -8.08
CA TRP A 69 -10.20 -1.98 -7.45
C TRP A 69 -11.64 -1.60 -7.06
N VAL A 70 -11.81 -0.41 -6.46
CA VAL A 70 -13.13 0.10 -6.06
C VAL A 70 -14.01 0.39 -7.29
N PHE A 71 -13.42 0.92 -8.37
CA PHE A 71 -14.14 1.14 -9.63
C PHE A 71 -14.62 -0.17 -10.23
N ALA A 72 -13.75 -1.19 -10.26
CA ALA A 72 -14.06 -2.52 -10.79
C ALA A 72 -15.12 -3.23 -9.93
N PHE A 73 -15.04 -3.13 -8.60
CA PHE A 73 -16.04 -3.70 -7.70
C PHE A 73 -17.44 -3.13 -7.97
N TRP A 74 -17.59 -1.81 -7.88
CA TRP A 74 -18.88 -1.16 -8.11
C TRP A 74 -19.35 -1.32 -9.56
N GLY A 75 -18.44 -1.26 -10.52
CA GLY A 75 -18.76 -1.48 -11.93
C GLY A 75 -19.28 -2.89 -12.21
N SER A 76 -18.75 -3.91 -11.54
CA SER A 76 -19.24 -5.29 -11.64
C SER A 76 -20.68 -5.40 -11.10
N LEU A 77 -20.96 -4.81 -9.94
CA LEU A 77 -22.33 -4.79 -9.38
C LEU A 77 -23.31 -3.99 -10.26
N LEU A 78 -22.87 -2.88 -10.86
CA LEU A 78 -23.66 -2.10 -11.82
C LEU A 78 -23.96 -2.88 -13.11
N ALA A 79 -23.09 -3.80 -13.50
CA ALA A 79 -23.33 -4.73 -14.61
C ALA A 79 -24.24 -5.91 -14.23
N GLY A 80 -24.54 -6.09 -12.94
CA GLY A 80 -25.28 -7.23 -12.41
C GLY A 80 -24.44 -8.51 -12.28
N ALA A 81 -23.11 -8.36 -12.31
CA ALA A 81 -22.16 -9.46 -12.14
C ALA A 81 -21.88 -9.75 -10.67
N VAL A 82 -21.35 -10.95 -10.39
CA VAL A 82 -20.88 -11.38 -9.07
C VAL A 82 -19.39 -11.17 -8.98
N VAL A 83 -18.92 -10.44 -7.96
CA VAL A 83 -17.49 -10.18 -7.75
C VAL A 83 -16.82 -11.38 -7.06
N VAL A 84 -15.65 -11.78 -7.54
CA VAL A 84 -14.79 -12.76 -6.88
C VAL A 84 -13.48 -12.06 -6.50
N PRO A 85 -13.41 -11.44 -5.31
CA PRO A 85 -12.25 -10.68 -4.90
C PRO A 85 -11.10 -11.59 -4.46
N VAL A 86 -9.89 -11.33 -4.98
CA VAL A 86 -8.66 -12.04 -4.62
C VAL A 86 -7.56 -11.01 -4.32
N GLY A 87 -6.79 -11.23 -3.27
CA GLY A 87 -5.70 -10.35 -2.87
C GLY A 87 -4.49 -10.48 -3.79
N ALA A 88 -3.75 -9.38 -3.96
CA ALA A 88 -2.57 -9.34 -4.81
C ALA A 88 -1.44 -10.28 -4.36
N GLU A 89 -1.38 -10.59 -3.08
CA GLU A 89 -0.42 -11.51 -2.47
C GLU A 89 -0.75 -13.00 -2.67
N SER A 90 -1.92 -13.31 -3.24
CA SER A 90 -2.30 -14.69 -3.53
C SER A 90 -1.42 -15.27 -4.63
N SER A 91 -1.00 -16.53 -4.46
CA SER A 91 -0.20 -17.22 -5.49
C SER A 91 -1.02 -17.46 -6.76
N SER A 92 -0.35 -17.46 -7.92
CA SER A 92 -0.98 -17.77 -9.21
C SER A 92 -1.69 -19.13 -9.18
N GLU A 93 -1.13 -20.11 -8.45
CA GLU A 93 -1.75 -21.44 -8.28
C GLU A 93 -3.09 -21.38 -7.51
N PHE A 94 -3.14 -20.60 -6.41
CA PHE A 94 -4.40 -20.39 -5.67
C PHE A 94 -5.44 -19.71 -6.56
N VAL A 95 -5.03 -18.69 -7.31
CA VAL A 95 -5.92 -17.94 -8.21
C VAL A 95 -6.44 -18.85 -9.33
N SER A 96 -5.60 -19.72 -9.88
CA SER A 96 -6.01 -20.70 -10.89
C SER A 96 -7.09 -21.63 -10.33
N ARG A 97 -6.89 -22.20 -9.14
CA ARG A 97 -7.91 -23.04 -8.46
C ARG A 97 -9.23 -22.27 -8.19
N VAL A 98 -9.13 -21.00 -7.77
CA VAL A 98 -10.32 -20.13 -7.61
C VAL A 98 -11.03 -19.94 -8.96
N ALA A 99 -10.28 -19.71 -10.04
CA ALA A 99 -10.84 -19.53 -11.38
C ALA A 99 -11.52 -20.80 -11.89
N ASP A 100 -10.97 -22.00 -11.62
CA ASP A 100 -11.57 -23.29 -11.98
C ASP A 100 -12.92 -23.52 -11.28
N VAL A 101 -13.02 -23.14 -10.00
CA VAL A 101 -14.26 -23.27 -9.23
C VAL A 101 -15.27 -22.18 -9.61
N ALA A 102 -14.86 -20.93 -9.64
CA ALA A 102 -15.72 -19.78 -9.88
C ALA A 102 -16.12 -19.63 -11.35
N ARG A 103 -15.29 -20.10 -12.29
CA ARG A 103 -15.45 -19.96 -13.76
C ARG A 103 -15.79 -18.51 -14.15
N PRO A 104 -14.89 -17.56 -13.93
CA PRO A 104 -15.16 -16.16 -14.22
C PRO A 104 -15.27 -15.93 -15.73
N ARG A 105 -16.15 -15.02 -16.14
CA ARG A 105 -16.23 -14.55 -17.53
C ARG A 105 -15.13 -13.57 -17.87
N VAL A 106 -14.73 -12.75 -16.87
CA VAL A 106 -13.70 -11.74 -16.97
C VAL A 106 -12.78 -11.84 -15.76
N VAL A 107 -11.48 -11.68 -15.98
CA VAL A 107 -10.46 -11.47 -14.94
C VAL A 107 -10.02 -10.01 -14.99
N ALA A 108 -10.34 -9.25 -13.96
CA ALA A 108 -9.87 -7.88 -13.76
C ALA A 108 -8.55 -7.92 -12.98
N LEU A 109 -7.45 -7.61 -13.67
CA LEU A 109 -6.09 -7.82 -13.18
C LEU A 109 -5.45 -6.49 -12.77
N GLY A 110 -4.96 -6.42 -11.52
CA GLY A 110 -4.20 -5.29 -10.99
C GLY A 110 -2.84 -5.13 -11.66
N GLU A 111 -2.12 -4.12 -11.26
CA GLU A 111 -0.81 -3.79 -11.82
C GLU A 111 0.31 -4.66 -11.24
N ASP A 112 0.23 -4.96 -9.93
CA ASP A 112 1.27 -5.69 -9.20
C ASP A 112 1.15 -7.21 -9.30
N VAL A 113 0.13 -7.70 -10.01
CA VAL A 113 -0.12 -9.15 -10.15
C VAL A 113 0.19 -9.61 -11.57
N ARG A 114 0.74 -10.82 -11.66
CA ARG A 114 1.05 -11.50 -12.94
C ARG A 114 0.22 -12.77 -13.03
N LEU A 115 -0.41 -12.94 -14.16
CA LEU A 115 -1.15 -14.15 -14.48
C LEU A 115 -0.23 -15.06 -15.30
N ASP A 116 0.39 -16.05 -14.64
CA ASP A 116 1.31 -17.00 -15.26
C ASP A 116 0.61 -18.24 -15.81
N ALA A 117 -0.73 -18.38 -15.56
CA ALA A 117 -1.56 -19.49 -16.01
C ALA A 117 -2.50 -19.06 -17.14
N GLU A 118 -2.77 -19.99 -18.07
CA GLU A 118 -3.84 -19.82 -19.06
C GLU A 118 -5.18 -19.89 -18.36
N VAL A 119 -5.90 -18.78 -18.31
CA VAL A 119 -7.29 -18.73 -17.81
C VAL A 119 -8.22 -18.56 -19.01
N SER A 120 -9.23 -19.43 -19.12
CA SER A 120 -10.24 -19.38 -20.19
C SER A 120 -11.22 -18.20 -20.05
N ALA A 121 -10.73 -17.02 -19.64
CA ALA A 121 -11.51 -15.82 -19.41
C ALA A 121 -10.84 -14.59 -20.07
N GLN A 122 -11.63 -13.61 -20.43
CA GLN A 122 -11.10 -12.34 -20.95
C GLN A 122 -10.38 -11.58 -19.84
N VAL A 123 -9.14 -11.16 -20.07
CA VAL A 123 -8.34 -10.40 -19.11
C VAL A 123 -8.47 -8.90 -19.37
N LEU A 124 -8.86 -8.14 -18.36
CA LEU A 124 -8.88 -6.67 -18.36
C LEU A 124 -7.85 -6.16 -17.33
N ARG A 125 -6.82 -5.42 -17.79
CA ARG A 125 -5.82 -4.84 -16.89
C ARG A 125 -6.31 -3.50 -16.34
N LEU A 126 -6.47 -3.40 -15.03
CA LEU A 126 -7.05 -2.23 -14.36
C LEU A 126 -6.18 -0.97 -14.49
N ALA A 127 -4.87 -1.09 -14.37
CA ALA A 127 -3.95 0.06 -14.42
C ALA A 127 -3.88 0.73 -15.81
N ARG A 128 -4.23 0.01 -16.89
CA ARG A 128 -4.20 0.50 -18.27
C ARG A 128 -5.52 1.04 -18.76
N GLU A 129 -6.55 0.94 -17.95
CA GLU A 129 -7.89 1.34 -18.34
C GLU A 129 -8.06 2.86 -18.36
N ASP A 130 -8.72 3.37 -19.39
CA ASP A 130 -9.16 4.76 -19.39
C ASP A 130 -10.52 4.86 -18.66
N TRP A 131 -10.45 5.31 -17.42
CA TRP A 131 -11.62 5.46 -16.55
C TRP A 131 -12.47 6.70 -16.88
N LYS A 132 -12.10 7.47 -17.91
CA LYS A 132 -12.84 8.62 -18.45
C LYS A 132 -13.30 8.31 -19.85
N GLY A 133 -14.37 7.55 -19.97
CA GLY A 133 -14.97 7.17 -21.25
C GLY A 133 -16.45 7.51 -21.31
N PRO A 134 -17.11 7.34 -22.47
CA PRO A 134 -18.54 7.47 -22.56
C PRO A 134 -19.21 6.42 -21.68
N SER A 135 -19.84 6.84 -20.62
CA SER A 135 -20.75 6.03 -19.83
C SER A 135 -22.14 6.22 -20.42
N ASN A 136 -22.54 5.39 -21.39
CA ASN A 136 -23.93 5.34 -21.79
C ASN A 136 -24.79 5.03 -20.57
N ALA A 137 -25.97 5.63 -20.47
CA ALA A 137 -26.90 5.37 -19.38
C ALA A 137 -27.13 3.85 -19.27
N LEU A 138 -26.53 3.25 -18.26
CA LEU A 138 -26.71 1.83 -17.99
C LEU A 138 -28.04 1.65 -17.30
N GLU A 139 -28.89 0.81 -17.85
CA GLU A 139 -30.08 0.36 -17.13
C GLU A 139 -29.63 -0.36 -15.84
N SER A 140 -30.28 -0.02 -14.73
CA SER A 140 -30.03 -0.70 -13.46
C SER A 140 -30.29 -2.20 -13.60
N PRO A 141 -29.38 -3.06 -13.18
CA PRO A 141 -29.59 -4.50 -13.29
C PRO A 141 -30.79 -4.91 -12.44
N ALA A 142 -31.59 -5.85 -12.96
CA ALA A 142 -32.75 -6.40 -12.26
C ALA A 142 -32.31 -7.38 -11.15
N VAL A 143 -31.42 -6.97 -10.23
CA VAL A 143 -30.95 -7.76 -9.09
C VAL A 143 -31.74 -7.43 -7.83
N THR A 144 -31.88 -8.39 -6.95
CA THR A 144 -32.64 -8.33 -5.71
C THR A 144 -31.71 -8.52 -4.51
N ARG A 145 -32.25 -8.47 -3.29
CA ARG A 145 -31.49 -8.75 -2.06
C ARG A 145 -30.94 -10.19 -2.04
N ASP A 146 -31.63 -11.10 -2.72
CA ASP A 146 -31.29 -12.52 -2.72
C ASP A 146 -30.24 -12.90 -3.78
N ASP A 147 -29.96 -12.04 -4.74
CA ASP A 147 -28.90 -12.30 -5.70
C ASP A 147 -27.52 -12.20 -5.05
N LEU A 148 -26.56 -12.99 -5.55
CA LEU A 148 -25.17 -12.90 -5.09
C LEU A 148 -24.55 -11.57 -5.51
N ALA A 149 -23.88 -10.90 -4.57
CA ALA A 149 -23.05 -9.75 -4.81
C ALA A 149 -21.58 -10.15 -5.02
N GLU A 150 -21.12 -11.08 -4.19
CA GLU A 150 -19.75 -11.58 -4.27
C GLU A 150 -19.61 -13.02 -3.76
N ILE A 151 -18.53 -13.70 -4.19
CA ILE A 151 -18.07 -14.98 -3.66
C ILE A 151 -16.67 -14.76 -3.13
N VAL A 152 -16.51 -14.82 -1.82
CA VAL A 152 -15.23 -14.54 -1.16
C VAL A 152 -14.54 -15.87 -0.83
N PHE A 153 -13.42 -16.12 -1.50
CA PHE A 153 -12.63 -17.34 -1.28
C PHE A 153 -11.68 -17.16 -0.10
N THR A 154 -11.69 -18.14 0.79
CA THR A 154 -10.76 -18.23 1.93
C THR A 154 -9.91 -19.48 1.78
N SER A 155 -8.64 -19.42 2.26
CA SER A 155 -7.81 -20.60 2.37
C SER A 155 -8.35 -21.49 3.49
N GLY A 156 -9.00 -22.58 3.11
CA GLY A 156 -9.44 -23.60 4.07
C GLY A 156 -8.24 -24.27 4.75
N SER A 157 -8.46 -24.88 5.92
CA SER A 157 -7.44 -25.69 6.62
C SER A 157 -6.91 -26.88 5.80
N THR A 158 -7.58 -27.23 4.71
CA THR A 158 -7.23 -28.32 3.78
C THR A 158 -6.46 -27.83 2.55
N GLY A 159 -6.13 -26.54 2.42
CA GLY A 159 -5.47 -25.98 1.24
C GLY A 159 -6.40 -25.74 0.02
N GLU A 160 -7.62 -26.29 0.02
CA GLU A 160 -8.61 -26.06 -1.03
C GLU A 160 -9.34 -24.74 -0.85
N PRO A 161 -9.51 -23.92 -1.92
CA PRO A 161 -10.21 -22.65 -1.83
C PRO A 161 -11.70 -22.86 -1.55
N LYS A 162 -12.21 -22.21 -0.51
CA LYS A 162 -13.57 -22.28 -0.02
C LYS A 162 -14.28 -20.97 -0.31
N GLY A 163 -15.26 -20.95 -1.20
CA GLY A 163 -15.98 -19.74 -1.61
C GLY A 163 -17.22 -19.50 -0.74
N VAL A 164 -17.29 -18.38 -0.04
CA VAL A 164 -18.45 -17.96 0.76
C VAL A 164 -19.41 -17.15 -0.11
N GLU A 165 -20.68 -17.54 -0.16
CA GLU A 165 -21.72 -16.85 -0.93
C GLU A 165 -22.29 -15.64 -0.17
N ILE A 166 -22.00 -14.45 -0.65
CA ILE A 166 -22.48 -13.20 -0.05
C ILE A 166 -23.51 -12.54 -0.97
N THR A 167 -24.71 -12.35 -0.44
CA THR A 167 -25.80 -11.71 -1.19
C THR A 167 -25.82 -10.20 -1.02
N HIS A 168 -26.52 -9.49 -1.91
CA HIS A 168 -26.81 -8.07 -1.73
C HIS A 168 -27.53 -7.80 -0.40
N GLY A 169 -28.39 -8.71 0.03
CA GLY A 169 -29.14 -8.63 1.30
C GLY A 169 -28.24 -8.73 2.54
N ASN A 170 -27.25 -9.62 2.50
CA ASN A 170 -26.30 -9.77 3.60
C ASN A 170 -25.56 -8.44 3.87
N LEU A 171 -24.99 -7.83 2.84
CA LEU A 171 -24.26 -6.56 2.93
C LEU A 171 -25.19 -5.39 3.29
N LEU A 172 -26.37 -5.30 2.67
CA LEU A 172 -27.34 -4.25 2.98
C LEU A 172 -27.81 -4.29 4.44
N SER A 173 -27.97 -5.48 5.03
CA SER A 173 -28.39 -5.60 6.43
C SER A 173 -27.42 -4.92 7.38
N GLN A 174 -26.12 -4.99 7.09
CA GLN A 174 -25.09 -4.31 7.89
C GLN A 174 -25.02 -2.82 7.59
N ILE A 175 -25.10 -2.43 6.32
CA ILE A 175 -25.12 -1.03 5.90
C ILE A 175 -26.29 -0.29 6.55
N GLU A 176 -27.49 -0.85 6.52
CA GLU A 176 -28.69 -0.25 7.09
C GLU A 176 -28.59 -0.10 8.62
N ALA A 177 -27.98 -1.08 9.29
CA ALA A 177 -27.73 -1.01 10.74
C ALA A 177 -26.72 0.08 11.10
N VAL A 178 -25.62 0.20 10.35
CA VAL A 178 -24.64 1.30 10.54
C VAL A 178 -25.28 2.65 10.24
N GLU A 179 -26.08 2.75 9.19
CA GLU A 179 -26.78 3.99 8.81
C GLU A 179 -27.66 4.51 9.96
N LEU A 180 -28.45 3.62 10.58
CA LEU A 180 -29.25 3.97 11.74
C LEU A 180 -28.42 4.46 12.95
N TRP A 181 -27.28 3.82 13.18
CA TRP A 181 -26.36 4.23 14.24
C TRP A 181 -25.69 5.58 13.91
N MET A 182 -25.29 5.80 12.66
CA MET A 182 -24.68 7.05 12.20
C MET A 182 -25.57 8.27 12.35
N VAL A 183 -26.89 8.11 12.19
CA VAL A 183 -27.85 9.21 12.43
C VAL A 183 -27.69 9.77 13.86
N ARG A 184 -27.43 8.89 14.85
CA ARG A 184 -27.29 9.27 16.27
C ARG A 184 -25.94 9.96 16.55
N ILE A 185 -24.85 9.49 15.95
CA ILE A 185 -23.49 9.99 16.27
C ILE A 185 -23.00 11.11 15.35
N ARG A 186 -23.69 11.37 14.23
CA ARG A 186 -23.27 12.37 13.22
C ARG A 186 -23.02 13.77 13.80
N LYS A 187 -23.78 14.17 14.81
CA LYS A 187 -23.61 15.47 15.49
C LYS A 187 -22.25 15.56 16.19
N PHE A 188 -21.81 14.46 16.80
CA PHE A 188 -20.52 14.37 17.50
C PHE A 188 -19.32 14.28 16.54
N LEU A 189 -19.53 13.77 15.33
CA LEU A 189 -18.49 13.67 14.31
C LEU A 189 -18.27 14.99 13.54
N ARG A 190 -19.19 15.93 13.59
CA ARG A 190 -19.11 17.22 12.87
C ARG A 190 -17.77 17.96 13.03
N PRO A 191 -17.18 18.08 14.25
CA PRO A 191 -15.90 18.80 14.42
C PRO A 191 -14.72 18.14 13.68
N PHE A 192 -14.84 16.87 13.33
CA PHE A 192 -13.78 16.08 12.68
C PHE A 192 -13.93 16.02 11.15
N PHE A 193 -14.99 16.62 10.59
CA PHE A 193 -15.14 16.64 9.13
C PHE A 193 -14.08 17.52 8.46
N PRO A 194 -13.61 17.16 7.26
CA PRO A 194 -13.84 15.88 6.57
C PRO A 194 -13.12 14.73 7.29
N ILE A 195 -13.83 13.61 7.47
CA ILE A 195 -13.26 12.40 8.05
C ILE A 195 -12.34 11.73 7.02
N ARG A 196 -11.16 11.27 7.47
CA ARG A 196 -10.22 10.49 6.65
C ARG A 196 -9.86 9.21 7.35
N LEU A 197 -10.08 8.10 6.65
CA LEU A 197 -9.76 6.75 7.12
C LEU A 197 -8.53 6.25 6.39
N LEU A 198 -7.49 5.84 7.10
CA LEU A 198 -6.36 5.14 6.49
C LEU A 198 -6.68 3.64 6.46
N GLN A 199 -6.77 3.10 5.25
CA GLN A 199 -7.08 1.71 4.98
C GLN A 199 -5.80 0.92 4.83
N LEU A 200 -5.49 0.06 5.80
CA LEU A 200 -4.33 -0.84 5.76
C LEU A 200 -4.74 -2.30 5.52
N LEU A 201 -6.04 -2.60 5.63
CA LEU A 201 -6.55 -3.92 5.30
C LEU A 201 -6.81 -4.05 3.79
N PRO A 202 -6.48 -5.19 3.17
CA PRO A 202 -6.77 -5.41 1.77
C PRO A 202 -8.28 -5.33 1.48
N LEU A 203 -8.62 -4.77 0.31
CA LEU A 203 -10.02 -4.70 -0.16
C LEU A 203 -10.57 -6.06 -0.60
N SER A 204 -9.71 -7.06 -0.80
CA SER A 204 -10.11 -8.46 -1.00
C SER A 204 -10.75 -9.09 0.24
N HIS A 205 -10.56 -8.49 1.43
CA HIS A 205 -11.16 -8.94 2.68
C HIS A 205 -12.42 -8.17 3.02
N MET A 206 -13.42 -8.89 3.51
CA MET A 206 -14.73 -8.37 3.92
C MET A 206 -14.62 -7.19 4.91
N PHE A 207 -13.69 -7.23 5.87
CA PHE A 207 -13.53 -6.14 6.84
C PHE A 207 -12.93 -4.87 6.18
N GLY A 208 -11.98 -5.03 5.24
CA GLY A 208 -11.48 -3.93 4.43
C GLY A 208 -12.59 -3.31 3.57
N GLN A 209 -13.41 -4.14 2.97
CA GLN A 209 -14.57 -3.70 2.18
C GLN A 209 -15.60 -2.96 3.04
N ALA A 210 -15.96 -3.50 4.21
CA ALA A 210 -16.92 -2.85 5.12
C ALA A 210 -16.49 -1.43 5.50
N ALA A 211 -15.21 -1.21 5.75
CA ALA A 211 -14.68 0.11 6.05
C ALA A 211 -14.68 1.05 4.83
N ALA A 212 -14.17 0.58 3.68
CA ALA A 212 -13.99 1.41 2.50
C ALA A 212 -15.30 1.60 1.71
N LEU A 213 -16.08 0.52 1.47
CA LEU A 213 -17.22 0.54 0.57
C LEU A 213 -18.56 0.85 1.26
N SER A 214 -18.63 0.67 2.60
CA SER A 214 -19.87 0.88 3.37
C SER A 214 -19.76 2.04 4.35
N LEU A 215 -18.82 1.98 5.30
CA LEU A 215 -18.67 2.98 6.36
C LEU A 215 -18.24 4.36 5.79
N ALA A 216 -17.30 4.38 4.86
CA ALA A 216 -16.82 5.63 4.28
C ALA A 216 -17.93 6.39 3.53
N PRO A 217 -18.76 5.80 2.64
CA PRO A 217 -19.88 6.49 2.03
C PRO A 217 -20.92 6.99 3.04
N LEU A 218 -21.29 6.18 4.04
CA LEU A 218 -22.25 6.56 5.07
C LEU A 218 -21.79 7.78 5.89
N THR A 219 -20.49 7.90 6.12
CA THR A 219 -19.87 9.01 6.86
C THR A 219 -19.41 10.15 5.96
N ARG A 220 -19.49 10.00 4.64
CA ARG A 220 -18.87 10.89 3.64
C ARG A 220 -17.37 11.09 3.91
N ALA A 221 -16.72 10.03 4.36
CA ALA A 221 -15.28 10.02 4.63
C ALA A 221 -14.47 9.84 3.35
N SER A 222 -13.20 10.27 3.40
CA SER A 222 -12.21 9.87 2.40
C SER A 222 -11.47 8.63 2.90
N VAL A 223 -11.20 7.69 2.00
CA VAL A 223 -10.39 6.50 2.25
C VAL A 223 -9.00 6.74 1.68
N VAL A 224 -8.00 6.74 2.55
CA VAL A 224 -6.59 6.85 2.17
C VAL A 224 -6.02 5.44 2.07
N MET A 225 -5.51 5.08 0.90
CA MET A 225 -4.83 3.83 0.63
C MET A 225 -3.36 4.11 0.33
N THR A 226 -2.45 3.23 0.74
CA THR A 226 -1.01 3.43 0.55
C THR A 226 -0.27 2.11 0.40
N ARG A 227 0.85 2.16 -0.33
CA ARG A 227 1.83 1.05 -0.37
C ARG A 227 2.85 1.10 0.77
N ARG A 228 2.87 2.18 1.56
CA ARG A 228 3.80 2.33 2.68
C ARG A 228 3.45 1.31 3.77
N GLN A 229 4.45 0.59 4.27
CA GLN A 229 4.31 -0.39 5.35
C GLN A 229 5.08 0.02 6.61
N ASN A 230 6.10 0.86 6.46
CA ASN A 230 6.92 1.32 7.58
C ASN A 230 6.10 2.14 8.59
N PRO A 231 6.09 1.81 9.89
CA PRO A 231 5.30 2.50 10.91
C PRO A 231 5.57 4.00 11.02
N ALA A 232 6.83 4.43 10.88
CA ALA A 232 7.19 5.85 10.93
C ALA A 232 6.66 6.61 9.71
N ALA A 233 6.74 6.01 8.50
CA ALA A 233 6.19 6.59 7.29
C ALA A 233 4.65 6.65 7.33
N LEU A 234 4.00 5.64 7.93
CA LEU A 234 2.56 5.64 8.17
C LEU A 234 2.16 6.73 9.18
N ALA A 235 2.91 6.90 10.26
CA ALA A 235 2.66 7.96 11.24
C ALA A 235 2.82 9.35 10.61
N GLU A 236 3.81 9.55 9.76
CA GLU A 236 3.97 10.78 8.97
C GLU A 236 2.78 11.01 8.03
N LEU A 237 2.31 9.95 7.34
CA LEU A 237 1.13 10.00 6.47
C LEU A 237 -0.11 10.40 7.28
N ILE A 238 -0.35 9.76 8.43
CA ILE A 238 -1.46 10.07 9.34
C ILE A 238 -1.44 11.55 9.71
N ARG A 239 -0.28 12.04 10.14
CA ARG A 239 -0.09 13.43 10.56
C ARG A 239 -0.28 14.43 9.42
N THR A 240 0.38 14.21 8.30
CA THR A 240 0.40 15.16 7.16
C THR A 240 -0.91 15.18 6.39
N ARG A 241 -1.64 14.06 6.38
CA ARG A 241 -2.95 13.94 5.72
C ARG A 241 -4.12 14.25 6.64
N GLY A 242 -3.88 14.41 7.94
CA GLY A 242 -4.94 14.63 8.91
C GLY A 242 -5.91 13.44 8.96
N VAL A 243 -5.37 12.22 8.93
CA VAL A 243 -6.14 11.00 9.09
C VAL A 243 -6.80 10.99 10.46
N CYS A 244 -8.08 10.62 10.50
CA CYS A 244 -8.85 10.55 11.74
C CYS A 244 -8.81 9.17 12.38
N SER A 245 -8.79 8.10 11.57
CA SER A 245 -8.75 6.73 12.08
C SER A 245 -8.01 5.81 11.12
N VAL A 246 -7.36 4.78 11.68
CA VAL A 246 -6.67 3.72 10.93
C VAL A 246 -7.48 2.44 11.03
N VAL A 247 -7.76 1.82 9.89
CA VAL A 247 -8.42 0.50 9.80
C VAL A 247 -7.33 -0.55 9.60
N CYS A 248 -7.12 -1.43 10.57
CA CYS A 248 -5.96 -2.32 10.59
C CYS A 248 -6.17 -3.59 11.43
N VAL A 249 -5.17 -4.47 11.39
CA VAL A 249 -5.05 -5.64 12.28
C VAL A 249 -4.27 -5.28 13.56
N PRO A 250 -4.38 -6.07 14.66
CA PRO A 250 -3.68 -5.81 15.93
C PRO A 250 -2.17 -5.59 15.81
N ARG A 251 -1.50 -6.32 14.91
CA ARG A 251 -0.04 -6.19 14.68
C ARG A 251 0.39 -4.76 14.30
N VAL A 252 -0.45 -4.03 13.59
CA VAL A 252 -0.17 -2.62 13.24
C VAL A 252 -0.21 -1.72 14.49
N LEU A 253 -1.14 -2.00 15.42
CA LEU A 253 -1.19 -1.27 16.69
C LEU A 253 0.07 -1.51 17.50
N ASP A 254 0.55 -2.75 17.50
CA ASP A 254 1.77 -3.12 18.22
C ASP A 254 3.01 -2.43 17.62
N ALA A 255 3.14 -2.41 16.30
CA ALA A 255 4.20 -1.67 15.61
C ALA A 255 4.16 -0.16 15.94
N PHE A 256 2.97 0.44 16.01
CA PHE A 256 2.81 1.83 16.45
C PHE A 256 3.08 2.01 17.95
N ARG A 257 2.81 1.00 18.81
CA ARG A 257 3.18 1.01 20.22
C ARG A 257 4.68 1.10 20.38
N ALA A 258 5.44 0.30 19.63
CA ALA A 258 6.90 0.35 19.64
C ALA A 258 7.42 1.75 19.28
N LEU A 259 6.87 2.38 18.21
CA LEU A 259 7.21 3.73 17.81
C LEU A 259 6.84 4.78 18.87
N ALA A 260 5.67 4.64 19.51
CA ALA A 260 5.20 5.55 20.56
C ALA A 260 6.03 5.43 21.84
N SER A 261 6.41 4.21 22.22
CA SER A 261 7.19 3.92 23.44
C SER A 261 8.58 4.54 23.40
N GLN A 262 9.22 4.62 22.23
CA GLN A 262 10.51 5.32 22.06
C GLN A 262 10.42 6.82 22.40
N GLN A 263 9.25 7.43 22.32
CA GLN A 263 9.02 8.85 22.61
C GLN A 263 8.52 9.11 24.03
N ILE A 264 8.12 8.07 24.76
CA ILE A 264 7.66 8.15 26.15
C ILE A 264 8.85 7.87 27.07
N ARG A 265 9.46 8.91 27.64
CA ARG A 265 10.59 8.81 28.59
C ARG A 265 10.25 8.10 29.92
N THR A 266 8.97 7.87 30.21
CA THR A 266 8.48 7.22 31.44
C THR A 266 7.22 6.45 31.08
N GLU A 267 7.27 5.13 31.22
CA GLU A 267 6.05 4.32 31.09
C GLU A 267 4.95 4.83 32.05
N PRO A 268 3.70 4.92 31.59
CA PRO A 268 2.60 5.25 32.50
C PRO A 268 2.51 4.16 33.57
N ARG A 269 2.94 4.44 34.79
CA ARG A 269 2.78 3.50 35.91
C ARG A 269 1.33 3.02 35.98
N PRO A 270 1.09 1.72 36.25
CA PRO A 270 -0.25 1.20 36.46
C PRO A 270 -0.86 1.89 37.68
N SER A 271 -1.63 2.91 37.48
CA SER A 271 -2.55 3.43 38.49
C SER A 271 -3.77 2.51 38.49
N GLY A 272 -4.05 1.91 39.64
CA GLY A 272 -5.13 0.96 39.85
C GLY A 272 -6.48 1.41 39.27
N SER A 273 -7.47 0.53 39.31
CA SER A 273 -8.87 0.67 38.87
C SER A 273 -9.43 2.09 39.04
N GLY A 274 -9.01 3.01 38.17
CA GLY A 274 -9.49 4.40 38.15
C GLY A 274 -10.59 4.57 37.11
N PRO A 275 -11.34 5.67 37.16
CA PRO A 275 -12.47 5.92 36.30
C PRO A 275 -12.13 5.80 34.83
N SER A 276 -13.09 5.35 34.01
CA SER A 276 -13.01 5.20 32.54
C SER A 276 -12.19 6.34 31.94
N ALA A 277 -11.25 6.04 31.07
CA ALA A 277 -10.37 7.00 30.38
C ALA A 277 -11.13 8.15 29.67
N TRP A 278 -12.43 8.05 29.58
CA TRP A 278 -13.39 8.94 28.93
C TRP A 278 -14.13 9.91 29.85
N GLN A 279 -13.84 9.91 31.16
CA GLN A 279 -14.33 10.98 32.01
C GLN A 279 -13.61 12.29 31.64
N PRO A 280 -14.31 13.45 31.61
CA PRO A 280 -13.75 14.73 31.12
C PRO A 280 -12.41 15.12 31.77
N GLU A 281 -12.27 14.85 33.07
CA GLU A 281 -11.04 15.14 33.82
C GLU A 281 -9.86 14.19 33.44
N ALA A 282 -10.17 12.92 33.23
CA ALA A 282 -9.18 11.94 32.74
C ALA A 282 -8.77 12.22 31.29
N LEU A 283 -9.73 12.65 30.47
CA LEU A 283 -9.47 13.01 29.06
C LEU A 283 -8.49 14.18 28.96
N VAL A 284 -8.70 15.28 29.70
CA VAL A 284 -7.82 16.45 29.68
C VAL A 284 -6.41 16.08 30.15
N ARG A 285 -6.31 15.30 31.24
CA ARG A 285 -5.00 14.82 31.74
C ARG A 285 -4.29 13.92 30.75
N ASN A 286 -5.01 13.01 30.09
CA ASN A 286 -4.47 12.09 29.11
C ASN A 286 -4.07 12.82 27.81
N LEU A 287 -4.87 13.81 27.39
CA LEU A 287 -4.54 14.69 26.26
C LEU A 287 -3.22 15.47 26.49
N TRP A 288 -2.99 15.92 27.72
CA TRP A 288 -1.76 16.65 28.06
C TRP A 288 -0.53 15.70 28.11
N ARG A 289 -0.70 14.50 28.67
CA ARG A 289 0.34 13.45 28.68
C ARG A 289 0.70 12.95 27.30
N ALA A 290 -0.29 12.80 26.43
CA ALA A 290 -0.11 12.33 25.05
C ALA A 290 0.36 13.42 24.08
N ARG A 291 0.66 14.65 24.52
CA ARG A 291 1.05 15.78 23.63
C ARG A 291 2.22 15.45 22.69
N HIS A 292 3.19 14.68 23.15
CA HIS A 292 4.33 14.26 22.32
C HIS A 292 3.90 13.29 21.23
N ILE A 293 3.08 12.30 21.55
CA ILE A 293 2.55 11.31 20.61
C ILE A 293 1.58 11.97 19.61
N ARG A 294 0.84 13.01 20.04
CA ARG A 294 0.01 13.81 19.14
C ARG A 294 0.82 14.60 18.10
N ARG A 295 2.09 14.90 18.38
CA ARG A 295 3.00 15.45 17.37
C ARG A 295 3.37 14.43 16.30
N THR A 296 3.42 13.14 16.64
CA THR A 296 3.72 12.03 15.72
C THR A 296 2.53 11.72 14.82
N PHE A 297 1.33 11.52 15.38
CA PHE A 297 0.13 11.15 14.61
C PHE A 297 -0.75 12.34 14.17
N GLY A 298 -0.51 13.52 14.72
CA GLY A 298 -1.33 14.71 14.45
C GLY A 298 -2.54 14.83 15.37
N TRP A 299 -3.08 16.05 15.46
CA TRP A 299 -4.17 16.37 16.37
C TRP A 299 -5.54 15.81 15.95
N ARG A 300 -5.72 15.51 14.65
CA ARG A 300 -6.95 14.94 14.08
C ARG A 300 -7.09 13.44 14.29
N PHE A 301 -6.00 12.78 14.66
CA PHE A 301 -6.01 11.34 14.85
C PHE A 301 -6.77 10.94 16.11
N LEU A 302 -7.86 10.18 15.96
CA LEU A 302 -8.74 9.75 17.03
C LEU A 302 -8.42 8.35 17.53
N GLY A 303 -7.99 7.43 16.63
CA GLY A 303 -7.68 6.07 17.01
C GLY A 303 -7.80 5.05 15.89
N PHE A 304 -8.12 3.82 16.27
CA PHE A 304 -8.02 2.64 15.43
C PHE A 304 -9.36 1.89 15.34
N VAL A 305 -9.65 1.33 14.18
CA VAL A 305 -10.69 0.33 13.97
C VAL A 305 -9.99 -0.99 13.68
N VAL A 306 -10.15 -1.96 14.57
CA VAL A 306 -9.32 -3.17 14.62
C VAL A 306 -10.20 -4.41 14.46
N GLY A 307 -9.74 -5.34 13.64
CA GLY A 307 -10.42 -6.63 13.47
C GLY A 307 -9.56 -7.65 12.76
N GLY A 308 -10.12 -8.80 12.47
CA GLY A 308 -9.44 -9.86 11.72
C GLY A 308 -8.57 -10.79 12.57
N ALA A 309 -8.13 -10.38 13.75
CA ALA A 309 -7.39 -11.20 14.72
C ALA A 309 -7.72 -10.79 16.15
N ALA A 310 -7.36 -11.63 17.13
CA ALA A 310 -7.50 -11.32 18.54
C ALA A 310 -6.63 -10.10 18.93
N LEU A 311 -7.18 -9.19 19.70
CA LEU A 311 -6.47 -8.01 20.20
C LEU A 311 -6.07 -8.27 21.65
N ASP A 312 -4.78 -8.09 21.95
CA ASP A 312 -4.29 -8.13 23.33
C ASP A 312 -4.95 -7.02 24.17
N PRO A 313 -5.60 -7.35 25.29
CA PRO A 313 -6.20 -6.35 26.18
C PRO A 313 -5.20 -5.34 26.75
N GLU A 314 -3.90 -5.67 26.84
CA GLU A 314 -2.88 -4.71 27.29
C GLU A 314 -2.55 -3.69 26.19
N LEU A 315 -2.51 -4.11 24.93
CA LEU A 315 -2.33 -3.24 23.79
C LEU A 315 -3.52 -2.26 23.66
N GLU A 316 -4.76 -2.75 23.83
CA GLU A 316 -5.96 -1.92 23.88
C GLU A 316 -5.86 -0.89 25.02
N ARG A 317 -5.51 -1.34 26.24
CA ARG A 317 -5.32 -0.46 27.41
C ARG A 317 -4.22 0.57 27.21
N PHE A 318 -3.13 0.22 26.55
CA PHE A 318 -2.04 1.15 26.24
C PHE A 318 -2.56 2.35 25.44
N TRP A 319 -3.23 2.10 24.32
CA TRP A 319 -3.75 3.16 23.46
C TRP A 319 -4.89 3.96 24.10
N SER A 320 -5.77 3.30 24.81
CA SER A 320 -6.86 3.95 25.55
C SER A 320 -6.35 4.88 26.66
N ARG A 321 -5.27 4.51 27.37
CA ARG A 321 -4.60 5.37 28.37
C ARG A 321 -3.97 6.63 27.76
N LEU A 322 -3.58 6.57 26.50
CA LEU A 322 -3.08 7.71 25.73
C LEU A 322 -4.20 8.57 25.14
N GLY A 323 -5.47 8.21 25.37
CA GLY A 323 -6.64 8.92 24.89
C GLY A 323 -6.99 8.67 23.42
N TYR A 324 -6.53 7.53 22.85
CA TYR A 324 -6.93 7.08 21.54
C TYR A 324 -8.04 6.04 21.63
N LEU A 325 -8.97 6.10 20.69
CA LEU A 325 -10.05 5.14 20.56
C LEU A 325 -9.51 3.84 19.94
N VAL A 326 -9.90 2.70 20.49
CA VAL A 326 -9.71 1.40 19.87
C VAL A 326 -11.07 0.74 19.71
N VAL A 327 -11.55 0.67 18.47
CA VAL A 327 -12.84 0.08 18.13
C VAL A 327 -12.58 -1.33 17.61
N GLN A 328 -12.77 -2.32 18.43
CA GLN A 328 -12.61 -3.72 18.04
C GLN A 328 -13.91 -4.28 17.48
N GLY A 329 -13.82 -4.97 16.31
CA GLY A 329 -14.91 -5.73 15.74
C GLY A 329 -14.58 -7.22 15.64
N TYR A 330 -15.57 -8.06 15.79
CA TYR A 330 -15.50 -9.50 15.56
C TYR A 330 -16.49 -9.93 14.51
N GLY A 331 -16.05 -10.87 13.68
CA GLY A 331 -16.87 -11.55 12.71
C GLY A 331 -16.06 -12.38 11.72
N LEU A 332 -16.77 -13.00 10.80
CA LEU A 332 -16.26 -13.95 9.82
C LEU A 332 -16.68 -13.53 8.42
N THR A 333 -16.03 -14.07 7.41
CA THR A 333 -16.46 -13.90 6.01
C THR A 333 -17.92 -14.35 5.86
N GLU A 334 -18.27 -15.45 6.51
CA GLU A 334 -19.62 -16.02 6.53
C GLU A 334 -20.68 -15.12 7.22
N THR A 335 -20.26 -14.02 7.86
CA THR A 335 -21.17 -13.07 8.54
C THR A 335 -21.11 -11.64 7.98
N SER A 336 -20.51 -11.41 6.84
CA SER A 336 -20.53 -10.24 5.93
C SER A 336 -20.15 -8.86 6.51
N PRO A 337 -19.13 -8.62 7.27
CA PRO A 337 -18.28 -9.48 8.10
C PRO A 337 -18.54 -9.35 9.61
N VAL A 338 -19.53 -8.57 10.09
CA VAL A 338 -19.62 -8.14 11.50
C VAL A 338 -20.65 -8.96 12.29
N ILE A 339 -20.22 -9.54 13.40
CA ILE A 339 -21.08 -10.16 14.42
C ILE A 339 -21.26 -9.21 15.61
N SER A 340 -20.16 -8.64 16.10
CA SER A 340 -20.16 -7.71 17.24
C SER A 340 -19.16 -6.58 17.06
N LEU A 341 -19.41 -5.46 17.73
CA LEU A 341 -18.57 -4.28 17.68
C LEU A 341 -18.46 -3.66 19.07
N ASN A 342 -17.24 -3.38 19.52
CA ASN A 342 -17.00 -2.71 20.78
C ASN A 342 -17.38 -1.23 20.68
N ASN A 343 -18.20 -0.77 21.62
CA ASN A 343 -18.63 0.64 21.65
C ASN A 343 -17.47 1.52 22.13
N PRO A 344 -16.94 2.45 21.31
CA PRO A 344 -15.82 3.29 21.72
C PRO A 344 -16.13 4.23 22.90
N LEU A 345 -17.38 4.52 23.15
CA LEU A 345 -17.80 5.38 24.26
C LEU A 345 -17.95 4.61 25.58
N HIS A 346 -18.16 3.29 25.50
CA HIS A 346 -18.26 2.37 26.63
C HIS A 346 -17.46 1.11 26.34
N PRO A 347 -16.10 1.23 26.18
CA PRO A 347 -15.28 0.08 25.85
C PRO A 347 -15.22 -0.88 27.04
N ARG A 348 -15.31 -2.18 26.74
CA ARG A 348 -15.11 -3.24 27.71
C ARG A 348 -13.88 -4.04 27.32
N ALA A 349 -12.81 -3.88 28.09
CA ALA A 349 -11.52 -4.49 27.79
C ALA A 349 -11.63 -6.03 27.75
N GLY A 350 -11.02 -6.62 26.71
CA GLY A 350 -11.04 -8.06 26.45
C GLY A 350 -12.35 -8.58 25.83
N SER A 351 -13.37 -7.73 25.64
CA SER A 351 -14.59 -8.06 24.91
C SER A 351 -14.49 -7.60 23.45
N VAL A 352 -15.07 -8.35 22.52
CA VAL A 352 -15.26 -7.95 21.13
C VAL A 352 -16.52 -7.11 20.91
N GLY A 353 -17.15 -6.66 22.00
CA GLY A 353 -18.29 -5.76 22.01
C GLY A 353 -19.65 -6.46 22.05
N GLN A 354 -20.69 -5.65 21.90
CA GLN A 354 -22.08 -6.11 21.85
C GLN A 354 -22.45 -6.57 20.44
N LEU A 355 -23.45 -7.45 20.35
CA LEU A 355 -23.96 -7.94 19.08
C LEU A 355 -24.44 -6.81 18.18
N PHE A 356 -24.13 -6.94 16.91
CA PHE A 356 -24.55 -5.97 15.90
C PHE A 356 -26.09 -6.03 15.71
N PRO A 357 -26.76 -4.91 15.42
CA PRO A 357 -28.21 -4.90 15.26
C PRO A 357 -28.71 -5.94 14.24
N GLY A 358 -29.70 -6.74 14.63
CA GLY A 358 -30.26 -7.82 13.83
C GLY A 358 -29.51 -9.15 13.93
N VAL A 359 -28.35 -9.18 14.56
CA VAL A 359 -27.57 -10.41 14.82
C VAL A 359 -27.99 -11.02 16.15
N LYS A 360 -28.17 -12.34 16.16
CA LYS A 360 -28.40 -13.14 17.38
C LYS A 360 -27.23 -14.09 17.56
N ALA A 361 -26.74 -14.21 18.78
CA ALA A 361 -25.74 -15.20 19.15
C ALA A 361 -26.21 -16.02 20.33
N ARG A 362 -25.79 -17.29 20.41
CA ARG A 362 -25.90 -18.13 21.58
C ARG A 362 -24.65 -18.97 21.76
N ILE A 363 -24.37 -19.37 22.97
CA ILE A 363 -23.23 -20.24 23.26
C ILE A 363 -23.78 -21.68 23.37
N ALA A 364 -23.22 -22.57 22.56
CA ALA A 364 -23.54 -24.00 22.61
C ALA A 364 -23.00 -24.67 23.90
N PRO A 365 -23.45 -25.88 24.25
CA PRO A 365 -22.98 -26.58 25.46
C PRO A 365 -21.46 -26.83 25.49
N ASP A 366 -20.84 -26.95 24.32
CA ASP A 366 -19.40 -27.11 24.14
C ASP A 366 -18.62 -25.79 24.10
N GLY A 367 -19.30 -24.68 24.34
CA GLY A 367 -18.72 -23.33 24.34
C GLY A 367 -18.65 -22.67 22.96
N GLU A 368 -19.10 -23.31 21.87
CA GLU A 368 -19.06 -22.73 20.54
C GLU A 368 -20.06 -21.56 20.40
N ILE A 369 -19.60 -20.49 19.76
CA ILE A 369 -20.43 -19.34 19.41
C ILE A 369 -21.26 -19.69 18.17
N LEU A 370 -22.59 -19.69 18.33
CA LEU A 370 -23.54 -19.89 17.23
C LEU A 370 -24.17 -18.55 16.87
N VAL A 371 -24.25 -18.27 15.56
CA VAL A 371 -24.74 -16.98 15.07
C VAL A 371 -25.90 -17.16 14.09
N ARG A 372 -26.88 -16.28 14.20
CA ARG A 372 -28.01 -16.20 13.26
C ARG A 372 -28.36 -14.73 12.99
N GLY A 373 -28.63 -14.40 11.75
CA GLY A 373 -29.01 -13.04 11.37
C GLY A 373 -29.06 -12.84 9.84
N PRO A 374 -29.56 -11.69 9.40
CA PRO A 374 -29.64 -11.37 7.96
C PRO A 374 -28.27 -11.16 7.33
N ASN A 375 -27.21 -10.97 8.14
CA ASN A 375 -25.82 -10.86 7.74
C ASN A 375 -25.15 -12.21 7.49
N VAL A 376 -25.75 -13.32 7.91
CA VAL A 376 -25.19 -14.67 7.73
C VAL A 376 -25.36 -15.09 6.28
N SER A 377 -24.25 -15.56 5.66
CA SER A 377 -24.23 -16.05 4.28
C SER A 377 -25.14 -17.25 4.05
N ARG A 378 -25.40 -17.58 2.79
CA ARG A 378 -26.19 -18.79 2.45
C ARG A 378 -25.41 -20.06 2.62
N GLY A 379 -24.09 -20.02 2.66
CA GLY A 379 -23.20 -21.15 2.75
C GLY A 379 -22.01 -21.02 1.82
N TYR A 380 -21.55 -22.16 1.32
CA TYR A 380 -20.36 -22.27 0.50
C TYR A 380 -20.69 -22.63 -0.95
N TYR A 381 -20.08 -21.89 -1.87
CA TYR A 381 -20.31 -22.00 -3.30
C TYR A 381 -19.93 -23.38 -3.83
N ASN A 382 -20.91 -24.07 -4.43
CA ASN A 382 -20.80 -25.43 -4.93
C ASN A 382 -20.40 -26.51 -3.88
N GLU A 383 -20.59 -26.22 -2.58
CA GLU A 383 -20.22 -27.13 -1.49
C GLU A 383 -21.41 -27.38 -0.51
N PRO A 384 -22.43 -28.12 -0.91
CA PRO A 384 -23.63 -28.32 -0.10
C PRO A 384 -23.37 -29.08 1.19
N GLU A 385 -22.46 -30.06 1.20
CA GLU A 385 -22.12 -30.85 2.40
C GLU A 385 -21.46 -29.98 3.46
N ARG A 386 -20.45 -29.17 3.08
CA ARG A 386 -19.83 -28.19 3.99
C ARG A 386 -20.81 -27.14 4.47
N THR A 387 -21.73 -26.72 3.60
CA THR A 387 -22.81 -25.79 3.99
C THR A 387 -23.67 -26.41 5.06
N PHE A 388 -24.10 -27.67 4.87
CA PHE A 388 -24.90 -28.40 5.85
C PHE A 388 -24.15 -28.52 7.20
N ASP A 389 -22.86 -28.81 7.17
CA ASP A 389 -22.04 -28.93 8.38
C ASP A 389 -21.86 -27.63 9.14
N ALA A 390 -21.75 -26.52 8.44
CA ALA A 390 -21.58 -25.21 9.05
C ALA A 390 -22.91 -24.56 9.48
N MET A 391 -24.02 -24.90 8.81
CA MET A 391 -25.33 -24.31 9.00
C MET A 391 -26.31 -25.36 9.51
N ARG A 392 -26.46 -25.50 10.83
CA ARG A 392 -27.36 -26.49 11.46
C ARG A 392 -28.47 -25.76 12.18
N ASP A 393 -29.70 -26.22 12.01
CA ASP A 393 -30.93 -25.71 12.67
C ASP A 393 -31.11 -24.19 12.48
N GLY A 394 -30.61 -23.64 11.34
CA GLY A 394 -30.67 -22.21 11.04
C GLY A 394 -29.66 -21.36 11.81
N TRP A 395 -28.62 -21.98 12.41
CA TRP A 395 -27.49 -21.30 13.06
C TRP A 395 -26.20 -21.61 12.34
N LEU A 396 -25.38 -20.58 12.15
CA LEU A 396 -23.98 -20.72 11.72
C LEU A 396 -23.15 -21.17 12.92
N HIS A 397 -22.47 -22.31 12.78
CA HIS A 397 -21.43 -22.79 13.67
C HIS A 397 -20.12 -22.07 13.31
N THR A 398 -19.70 -21.13 14.16
CA THR A 398 -18.55 -20.27 13.84
C THR A 398 -17.20 -20.97 13.94
N GLY A 399 -17.15 -22.07 14.69
CA GLY A 399 -15.91 -22.73 15.08
C GLY A 399 -15.08 -21.94 16.10
N ASP A 400 -15.59 -20.81 16.59
CA ASP A 400 -14.95 -20.00 17.62
C ASP A 400 -15.62 -20.30 18.97
N LEU A 401 -14.83 -20.38 20.02
CA LEU A 401 -15.28 -20.60 21.39
C LEU A 401 -15.34 -19.28 22.17
N GLY A 402 -16.36 -19.10 23.00
CA GLY A 402 -16.52 -17.84 23.73
C GLY A 402 -17.60 -17.87 24.78
N SER A 403 -17.88 -16.68 25.34
CA SER A 403 -18.95 -16.48 26.33
C SER A 403 -19.64 -15.15 26.08
N LEU A 404 -20.89 -15.07 26.50
CA LEU A 404 -21.71 -13.87 26.48
C LEU A 404 -22.05 -13.50 27.92
N ASP A 405 -21.81 -12.25 28.32
CA ASP A 405 -22.17 -11.79 29.66
C ASP A 405 -23.64 -11.34 29.75
N GLU A 406 -24.11 -11.03 30.95
CA GLU A 406 -25.48 -10.61 31.21
C GLU A 406 -25.84 -9.28 30.53
N GLU A 407 -24.84 -8.44 30.20
CA GLU A 407 -25.03 -7.16 29.53
C GLU A 407 -24.93 -7.30 27.99
N GLY A 408 -24.72 -8.53 27.49
CA GLY A 408 -24.66 -8.86 26.05
C GLY A 408 -23.32 -8.57 25.38
N TYR A 409 -22.22 -8.45 26.15
CA TYR A 409 -20.87 -8.37 25.59
C TYR A 409 -20.33 -9.77 25.28
N LEU A 410 -19.77 -9.92 24.10
CA LEU A 410 -19.20 -11.16 23.59
C LEU A 410 -17.69 -11.20 23.89
N TYR A 411 -17.22 -12.34 24.41
CA TYR A 411 -15.82 -12.62 24.67
C TYR A 411 -15.39 -13.85 23.87
N ILE A 412 -14.28 -13.75 23.14
CA ILE A 412 -13.71 -14.86 22.37
C ILE A 412 -12.58 -15.48 23.20
N ARG A 413 -12.54 -16.81 23.26
CA ARG A 413 -11.51 -17.57 23.97
C ARG A 413 -10.52 -18.24 23.05
N GLY A 414 -10.94 -18.60 21.82
CA GLY A 414 -10.07 -19.24 20.82
C GLY A 414 -10.87 -20.03 19.80
N ARG A 415 -10.16 -20.79 18.98
CA ARG A 415 -10.76 -21.64 17.95
C ARG A 415 -10.93 -23.08 18.43
N LYS A 416 -12.11 -23.67 18.17
CA LYS A 416 -12.43 -25.06 18.53
C LYS A 416 -11.44 -26.08 17.92
N LYS A 417 -11.02 -25.87 16.67
CA LYS A 417 -10.05 -26.73 15.96
C LYS A 417 -8.59 -26.54 16.41
N GLU A 418 -8.28 -25.46 17.10
CA GLU A 418 -6.95 -25.13 17.60
C GLU A 418 -6.81 -25.43 19.09
N MET A 419 -7.89 -25.76 19.77
CA MET A 419 -7.94 -26.15 21.15
C MET A 419 -7.20 -27.47 21.37
N ILE A 420 -6.28 -27.46 22.33
CA ILE A 420 -5.50 -28.65 22.72
C ILE A 420 -6.27 -29.39 23.82
N VAL A 421 -6.54 -30.65 23.57
CA VAL A 421 -7.19 -31.49 24.59
C VAL A 421 -6.14 -32.35 25.26
N THR A 422 -5.88 -32.06 26.54
CA THR A 422 -4.87 -32.85 27.31
C THR A 422 -5.34 -34.28 27.56
N PRO A 423 -4.43 -35.18 27.98
CA PRO A 423 -4.76 -36.54 28.37
C PRO A 423 -5.80 -36.63 29.48
N GLU A 424 -5.85 -35.63 30.34
CA GLU A 424 -6.79 -35.52 31.45
C GLU A 424 -8.18 -34.98 30.99
N GLY A 425 -8.37 -34.73 29.68
CA GLY A 425 -9.60 -34.20 29.11
C GLY A 425 -9.79 -32.69 29.34
N VAL A 426 -8.76 -31.97 29.74
CA VAL A 426 -8.82 -30.52 29.97
C VAL A 426 -8.56 -29.79 28.68
N ASN A 427 -9.42 -28.81 28.36
CA ASN A 427 -9.31 -27.98 27.19
C ASN A 427 -8.34 -26.83 27.46
N ILE A 428 -7.28 -26.71 26.63
CA ILE A 428 -6.31 -25.63 26.68
C ILE A 428 -6.41 -24.80 25.39
N PHE A 429 -6.52 -23.49 25.57
CA PHE A 429 -6.51 -22.54 24.47
C PHE A 429 -5.07 -22.08 24.22
N PRO A 430 -4.53 -22.28 23.02
CA PRO A 430 -3.18 -21.86 22.68
C PRO A 430 -2.88 -20.40 23.03
N GLU A 431 -3.86 -19.51 22.78
CA GLU A 431 -3.73 -18.08 23.01
C GLU A 431 -3.50 -17.70 24.46
N ASP A 432 -4.01 -18.49 25.41
CA ASP A 432 -3.81 -18.24 26.85
C ASP A 432 -2.36 -18.53 27.26
N VAL A 433 -1.78 -19.57 26.69
CA VAL A 433 -0.37 -19.96 26.94
C VAL A 433 0.58 -19.02 26.18
N GLU A 434 0.26 -18.68 24.92
CA GLU A 434 1.01 -17.70 24.11
C GLU A 434 1.12 -16.35 24.80
N ARG A 435 0.04 -15.86 25.40
CA ARG A 435 0.04 -14.59 26.17
C ARG A 435 1.05 -14.60 27.31
N VAL A 436 1.22 -15.71 27.98
CA VAL A 436 2.20 -15.85 29.06
C VAL A 436 3.62 -15.89 28.51
N LEU A 437 3.82 -16.62 27.40
CA LEU A 437 5.11 -16.73 26.72
C LEU A 437 5.58 -15.39 26.14
N ASP A 438 4.69 -14.64 25.47
CA ASP A 438 5.00 -13.34 24.89
C ASP A 438 5.37 -12.29 25.97
N GLY A 439 4.91 -12.50 27.23
CA GLY A 439 5.29 -11.71 28.40
C GLY A 439 6.65 -12.10 29.04
N VAL A 440 7.34 -13.11 28.52
CA VAL A 440 8.67 -13.52 28.99
C VAL A 440 9.77 -12.75 28.25
N SER A 441 10.70 -12.17 29.00
CA SER A 441 11.81 -11.39 28.42
C SER A 441 12.65 -12.24 27.46
N GLY A 442 12.84 -11.73 26.24
CA GLY A 442 13.64 -12.39 25.21
C GLY A 442 12.83 -13.28 24.25
N VAL A 443 11.52 -13.42 24.45
CA VAL A 443 10.62 -13.98 23.44
C VAL A 443 10.24 -12.86 22.48
N ARG A 444 10.45 -13.08 21.18
CA ARG A 444 10.03 -12.17 20.12
C ARG A 444 8.61 -12.47 19.66
N GLU A 445 8.35 -13.76 19.47
CA GLU A 445 7.06 -14.27 19.04
C GLU A 445 6.89 -15.70 19.55
N SER A 446 5.65 -16.10 19.88
CA SER A 446 5.36 -17.47 20.27
C SER A 446 4.17 -18.04 19.52
N ALA A 447 4.16 -19.36 19.36
CA ALA A 447 3.00 -20.15 18.96
C ALA A 447 2.90 -21.38 19.85
N VAL A 448 1.67 -21.79 20.15
CA VAL A 448 1.42 -22.98 20.94
C VAL A 448 0.63 -23.97 20.12
N VAL A 449 1.10 -25.21 20.10
CA VAL A 449 0.50 -26.31 19.35
C VAL A 449 0.36 -27.58 20.21
N GLY A 450 -0.71 -28.32 19.94
CA GLY A 450 -0.86 -29.66 20.48
C GLY A 450 -0.04 -30.66 19.67
N LEU A 451 0.88 -31.37 20.30
CA LEU A 451 1.65 -32.44 19.68
C LEU A 451 1.72 -33.64 20.62
N PRO A 452 1.75 -34.87 20.06
CA PRO A 452 1.98 -36.06 20.87
C PRO A 452 3.42 -36.05 21.43
N LEU A 453 3.61 -36.61 22.62
CA LEU A 453 4.93 -36.91 23.14
C LEU A 453 5.54 -38.11 22.39
N LEU A 454 6.86 -38.15 22.25
CA LEU A 454 7.57 -39.26 21.62
C LEU A 454 7.20 -40.59 22.34
N GLY A 455 6.50 -41.46 21.60
CA GLY A 455 6.08 -42.79 22.11
C GLY A 455 4.59 -42.92 22.47
N ASP A 456 3.82 -41.83 22.40
CA ASP A 456 2.36 -41.84 22.63
C ASP A 456 1.60 -41.03 21.57
N ASP A 457 1.26 -41.67 20.46
CA ASP A 457 0.63 -41.02 19.30
C ASP A 457 -0.86 -40.63 19.47
N ARG A 458 -1.44 -40.84 20.65
CA ARG A 458 -2.88 -40.68 20.87
C ARG A 458 -3.28 -39.47 21.71
N GLN A 459 -2.29 -38.76 22.32
CA GLN A 459 -2.59 -37.72 23.29
C GLN A 459 -1.80 -36.43 22.99
N GLU A 460 -2.51 -35.32 22.89
CA GLU A 460 -1.91 -34.02 22.66
C GLU A 460 -1.39 -33.39 23.95
N HIS A 461 -0.17 -32.88 23.90
CA HIS A 461 0.46 -32.10 24.96
C HIS A 461 0.83 -30.72 24.47
N VAL A 462 0.87 -29.77 25.39
CA VAL A 462 1.20 -28.36 25.09
C VAL A 462 2.68 -28.23 24.70
N HIS A 463 2.93 -27.78 23.46
CA HIS A 463 4.27 -27.48 22.96
C HIS A 463 4.35 -26.00 22.58
N ALA A 464 5.40 -25.33 23.07
CA ALA A 464 5.70 -23.95 22.65
C ALA A 464 6.64 -23.95 21.44
N VAL A 465 6.37 -23.08 20.50
CA VAL A 465 7.20 -22.76 19.35
C VAL A 465 7.63 -21.32 19.49
N LEU A 466 8.92 -21.06 19.61
CA LEU A 466 9.44 -19.77 20.03
C LEU A 466 10.36 -19.17 18.97
N GLU A 467 10.14 -17.88 18.68
CA GLU A 467 11.14 -17.01 18.10
C GLU A 467 11.84 -16.26 19.25
N LEU A 468 13.14 -16.48 19.40
CA LEU A 468 13.92 -15.96 20.52
C LEU A 468 14.88 -14.86 20.09
N ALA A 469 15.14 -13.95 21.00
CA ALA A 469 16.24 -13.01 20.86
C ALA A 469 17.60 -13.74 20.90
N PRO A 470 18.64 -13.24 20.19
CA PRO A 470 19.95 -13.87 20.17
C PRO A 470 20.50 -14.13 21.59
N GLY A 471 20.95 -15.36 21.85
CA GLY A 471 21.56 -15.76 23.12
C GLY A 471 20.59 -16.13 24.24
N ARG A 472 19.28 -16.15 23.98
CA ARG A 472 18.28 -16.59 24.97
C ARG A 472 18.04 -18.09 24.88
N ASP A 473 18.05 -18.76 26.02
CA ASP A 473 17.81 -20.20 26.11
C ASP A 473 16.31 -20.53 26.18
N ALA A 474 15.86 -21.46 25.33
CA ALA A 474 14.47 -21.86 25.25
C ALA A 474 13.96 -22.61 26.48
N GLY A 475 14.84 -23.38 27.14
CA GLY A 475 14.52 -24.11 28.36
C GLY A 475 14.26 -23.16 29.53
N GLU A 476 15.05 -22.08 29.65
CA GLU A 476 14.84 -21.02 30.65
C GLU A 476 13.52 -20.29 30.42
N VAL A 477 13.17 -19.94 29.16
CA VAL A 477 11.88 -19.32 28.79
C VAL A 477 10.72 -20.25 29.17
N MET A 478 10.83 -21.53 28.81
CA MET A 478 9.80 -22.53 29.18
C MET A 478 9.64 -22.64 30.70
N ALA A 479 10.75 -22.71 31.44
CA ALA A 479 10.71 -22.78 32.89
C ALA A 479 10.10 -21.53 33.53
N GLU A 480 10.38 -20.36 33.01
CA GLU A 480 9.80 -19.09 33.47
C GLU A 480 8.30 -19.02 33.16
N ALA A 481 7.87 -19.38 31.95
CA ALA A 481 6.46 -19.43 31.55
C ALA A 481 5.69 -20.43 32.43
N ASN A 482 6.24 -21.64 32.63
CA ASN A 482 5.60 -22.69 33.41
C ASN A 482 5.40 -22.32 34.90
N ARG A 483 6.14 -21.37 35.45
CA ARG A 483 5.91 -20.84 36.81
C ARG A 483 4.67 -19.94 36.88
N ARG A 484 4.25 -19.38 35.77
CA ARG A 484 3.10 -18.47 35.67
C ARG A 484 1.84 -19.16 35.16
N LEU A 485 2.01 -20.35 34.55
CA LEU A 485 0.93 -21.16 33.98
C LEU A 485 0.33 -22.10 35.00
N GLU A 486 -0.99 -22.34 34.90
CA GLU A 486 -1.67 -23.35 35.65
C GLU A 486 -1.10 -24.75 35.35
N SER A 487 -1.26 -25.69 36.30
CA SER A 487 -0.64 -27.02 36.20
C SER A 487 -1.00 -27.77 34.90
N TYR A 488 -2.25 -27.61 34.44
CA TYR A 488 -2.74 -28.25 33.22
C TYR A 488 -2.28 -27.53 31.93
N GLN A 489 -1.92 -26.27 32.03
CA GLN A 489 -1.43 -25.46 30.88
C GLN A 489 0.06 -25.58 30.66
N ARG A 490 0.80 -26.30 31.50
CA ARG A 490 2.26 -26.36 31.46
C ARG A 490 2.75 -26.89 30.13
N ILE A 491 3.71 -26.18 29.59
CA ILE A 491 4.43 -26.50 28.36
C ILE A 491 5.28 -27.74 28.61
N ARG A 492 5.08 -28.77 27.79
CA ARG A 492 5.79 -30.05 27.87
C ARG A 492 6.97 -30.18 26.92
N GLY A 493 6.97 -29.34 25.87
CA GLY A 493 8.07 -29.29 24.91
C GLY A 493 8.21 -27.91 24.32
N VAL A 494 9.44 -27.57 23.94
CA VAL A 494 9.74 -26.31 23.29
C VAL A 494 10.48 -26.58 21.99
N PHE A 495 10.14 -25.81 20.97
CA PHE A 495 10.76 -25.82 19.68
C PHE A 495 11.17 -24.39 19.33
N VAL A 496 12.45 -24.17 19.00
CA VAL A 496 12.90 -22.87 18.52
C VAL A 496 12.72 -22.83 17.02
N TRP A 497 11.94 -21.86 16.55
CA TRP A 497 11.66 -21.70 15.12
C TRP A 497 12.93 -21.28 14.40
N PRO A 498 13.36 -22.00 13.35
CA PRO A 498 14.64 -21.75 12.71
C PRO A 498 14.68 -20.54 11.78
N GLU A 499 13.53 -19.97 11.42
CA GLU A 499 13.38 -18.82 10.54
C GLU A 499 13.10 -17.53 11.31
N GLU A 500 13.25 -16.37 10.66
CA GLU A 500 13.08 -15.07 11.31
C GLU A 500 11.63 -14.75 11.73
N ALA A 501 10.63 -15.50 11.26
CA ALA A 501 9.24 -15.30 11.65
C ALA A 501 8.43 -16.60 11.60
N LEU A 502 7.48 -16.73 12.51
CA LEU A 502 6.50 -17.81 12.51
C LEU A 502 5.56 -17.70 11.29
N PRO A 503 5.15 -18.82 10.65
CA PRO A 503 4.30 -18.81 9.49
C PRO A 503 2.92 -18.21 9.80
N ARG A 504 2.56 -17.20 9.02
CA ARG A 504 1.31 -16.46 9.16
C ARG A 504 0.57 -16.34 7.83
N THR A 505 -0.72 -16.11 7.91
CA THR A 505 -1.50 -15.73 6.72
C THR A 505 -1.07 -14.33 6.28
N GLY A 506 -0.74 -14.15 4.99
CA GLY A 506 -0.19 -12.91 4.46
C GLY A 506 -1.06 -11.68 4.73
N GLN A 507 -2.36 -11.84 4.77
CA GLN A 507 -3.32 -10.74 4.83
C GLN A 507 -3.80 -10.41 6.25
N THR A 508 -4.08 -11.41 7.07
CA THR A 508 -4.62 -11.20 8.43
C THR A 508 -3.57 -11.34 9.53
N GLY A 509 -2.36 -11.78 9.19
CA GLY A 509 -1.31 -12.03 10.15
C GLY A 509 -1.62 -13.15 11.17
N LYS A 510 -2.61 -14.02 10.90
CA LYS A 510 -2.94 -15.14 11.77
C LYS A 510 -1.88 -16.22 11.70
N LEU A 511 -1.52 -16.82 12.86
CA LEU A 511 -0.62 -17.96 12.93
C LEU A 511 -1.21 -19.15 12.16
N LYS A 512 -0.39 -19.79 11.32
CA LYS A 512 -0.73 -21.01 10.60
C LYS A 512 -0.32 -22.23 11.43
N ARG A 513 -1.03 -22.46 12.56
CA ARG A 513 -0.67 -23.52 13.52
C ARG A 513 -0.64 -24.93 12.91
N ALA A 514 -1.46 -25.19 11.89
CA ALA A 514 -1.40 -26.47 11.16
C ALA A 514 -0.05 -26.64 10.45
N GLU A 515 0.42 -25.62 9.73
CA GLU A 515 1.71 -25.62 9.03
C GLU A 515 2.89 -25.74 10.02
N ILE A 516 2.81 -25.05 11.15
CA ILE A 516 3.79 -25.18 12.26
C ILE A 516 3.82 -26.61 12.78
N ARG A 517 2.65 -27.20 13.07
CA ARG A 517 2.53 -28.57 13.57
C ARG A 517 3.06 -29.60 12.58
N ASP A 518 2.67 -29.50 11.31
CA ASP A 518 3.08 -30.42 10.26
C ASP A 518 4.59 -30.38 10.03
N ARG A 519 5.19 -29.19 10.09
CA ARG A 519 6.65 -29.04 9.98
C ARG A 519 7.39 -29.66 11.17
N ILE A 520 6.93 -29.42 12.39
CA ILE A 520 7.53 -30.02 13.57
C ILE A 520 7.39 -31.54 13.53
N ALA A 521 6.24 -32.06 13.09
CA ALA A 521 6.03 -33.48 12.89
C ALA A 521 6.99 -34.07 11.84
N ALA A 522 7.16 -33.39 10.70
CA ALA A 522 8.10 -33.77 9.65
C ALA A 522 9.57 -33.74 10.14
N GLU A 523 9.98 -32.70 10.89
CA GLU A 523 11.33 -32.63 11.45
C GLU A 523 11.59 -33.70 12.54
N ARG A 524 10.57 -34.04 13.33
CA ARG A 524 10.64 -35.17 14.29
C ARG A 524 10.78 -36.52 13.59
N ALA A 525 10.09 -36.71 12.45
CA ALA A 525 10.17 -37.92 11.65
C ALA A 525 11.50 -38.05 10.86
N ALA A 526 12.12 -36.92 10.51
CA ALA A 526 13.34 -36.86 9.70
C ALA A 526 14.65 -36.96 10.50
N LYS A 527 14.63 -36.90 11.85
CA LYS A 527 15.82 -36.98 12.69
C LYS A 527 16.05 -38.39 13.25
N PRO A 528 17.05 -39.13 12.73
CA PRO A 528 17.88 -39.98 13.59
C PRO A 528 18.83 -39.02 14.38
N VAL A 529 18.99 -39.27 15.66
CA VAL A 529 19.88 -38.58 16.57
C VAL A 529 21.26 -38.36 15.94
N ASN A 530 21.61 -37.13 15.55
CA ASN A 530 22.91 -36.49 15.70
C ASN A 530 23.02 -35.18 14.93
N GLY A 531 23.22 -34.14 15.67
CA GLY A 531 23.96 -32.91 15.55
C GLY A 531 24.11 -32.16 14.23
N HIS A 532 23.71 -30.98 14.22
CA HIS A 532 24.18 -29.63 13.90
C HIS A 532 23.08 -28.76 13.28
N PRO A 533 22.91 -27.51 13.72
CA PRO A 533 21.87 -26.63 13.20
C PRO A 533 22.22 -26.15 11.79
N ALA A 534 21.32 -26.32 10.87
CA ALA A 534 21.38 -25.62 9.57
C ALA A 534 21.26 -24.10 9.84
N ARG A 535 22.18 -23.34 9.28
CA ARG A 535 22.22 -21.87 9.35
C ARG A 535 20.91 -21.31 8.80
N GLY A 536 20.21 -20.54 9.62
CA GLY A 536 19.11 -19.70 9.18
C GLY A 536 19.60 -18.65 8.17
N SER A 537 18.77 -18.33 7.17
CA SER A 537 19.08 -17.24 6.24
C SER A 537 19.10 -15.93 7.01
N THR A 538 20.26 -15.29 7.04
CA THR A 538 20.43 -13.99 7.68
C THR A 538 19.94 -12.89 6.75
N THR A 539 19.66 -11.69 7.27
CA THR A 539 19.36 -10.47 6.47
C THR A 539 20.41 -10.27 5.36
N ALA A 540 21.63 -10.75 5.60
CA ALA A 540 22.72 -10.80 4.63
C ALA A 540 22.45 -11.75 3.45
N ASP A 541 21.67 -12.81 3.65
CA ASP A 541 21.34 -13.77 2.59
C ASP A 541 20.27 -13.19 1.66
N MET A 542 19.35 -12.36 2.16
CA MET A 542 18.36 -11.64 1.35
C MET A 542 19.01 -10.69 0.34
N VAL A 543 20.12 -10.03 0.71
CA VAL A 543 20.87 -9.16 -0.20
C VAL A 543 21.49 -9.99 -1.32
N THR A 544 22.02 -11.16 -1.01
CA THR A 544 22.63 -12.06 -2.01
C THR A 544 21.58 -12.61 -2.97
N GLU A 545 20.47 -13.12 -2.43
CA GLU A 545 19.35 -13.64 -3.24
C GLU A 545 18.80 -12.57 -4.19
N GLU A 546 18.64 -11.34 -3.72
CA GLU A 546 18.14 -10.25 -4.55
C GLU A 546 19.10 -9.87 -5.67
N ILE A 547 20.42 -9.85 -5.37
CA ILE A 547 21.44 -9.59 -6.37
C ILE A 547 21.49 -10.74 -7.40
N GLU A 548 21.45 -12.00 -6.97
CA GLU A 548 21.44 -13.16 -7.85
C GLU A 548 20.19 -13.19 -8.74
N ARG A 549 19.03 -12.82 -8.18
CA ARG A 549 17.77 -12.70 -8.92
C ARG A 549 17.85 -11.66 -10.04
N ARG A 550 18.50 -10.51 -9.80
CA ARG A 550 18.61 -9.40 -10.76
C ARG A 550 19.71 -9.63 -11.80
N THR A 551 20.82 -10.23 -11.39
CA THR A 551 22.01 -10.37 -12.26
C THR A 551 22.12 -11.73 -12.93
N GLY A 552 21.42 -12.75 -12.41
CA GLY A 552 21.53 -14.13 -12.84
C GLY A 552 22.92 -14.76 -12.52
N ARG A 553 23.71 -14.12 -11.66
CA ARG A 553 25.10 -14.53 -11.31
C ARG A 553 25.21 -14.70 -9.81
N GLY A 554 25.93 -15.74 -9.36
CA GLY A 554 26.28 -15.92 -7.97
C GLY A 554 27.11 -14.74 -7.45
N ALA A 555 26.78 -14.22 -6.27
CA ALA A 555 27.43 -13.06 -5.67
C ALA A 555 28.09 -13.41 -4.34
N SER A 556 29.39 -13.17 -4.22
CA SER A 556 30.12 -13.23 -2.96
C SER A 556 30.20 -11.86 -2.29
N ALA A 557 30.51 -11.79 -1.00
CA ALA A 557 30.68 -10.52 -0.29
C ALA A 557 31.73 -9.58 -0.91
N GLU A 558 32.72 -10.13 -1.57
CA GLU A 558 33.83 -9.42 -2.22
C GLU A 558 33.51 -8.99 -3.65
N SER A 559 32.40 -9.50 -4.23
CA SER A 559 32.01 -9.16 -5.59
C SER A 559 31.72 -7.66 -5.72
N SER A 560 32.32 -7.01 -6.72
CA SER A 560 32.05 -5.60 -7.03
C SER A 560 30.65 -5.45 -7.65
N LEU A 561 29.88 -4.48 -7.18
CA LEU A 561 28.52 -4.19 -7.69
C LEU A 561 28.54 -3.75 -9.15
N ASP A 562 29.60 -3.04 -9.56
CA ASP A 562 29.77 -2.59 -10.95
C ASP A 562 30.12 -3.78 -11.89
N GLU A 563 30.93 -4.76 -11.44
CA GLU A 563 31.23 -5.97 -12.19
C GLU A 563 30.00 -6.90 -12.32
N LEU A 564 29.10 -6.85 -11.36
CA LEU A 564 27.80 -7.52 -11.42
C LEU A 564 26.78 -6.78 -12.31
N GLY A 565 27.14 -5.58 -12.82
CA GLY A 565 26.30 -4.79 -13.71
C GLY A 565 25.18 -4.02 -12.98
N LEU A 566 25.29 -3.86 -11.67
CA LEU A 566 24.31 -3.11 -10.85
C LEU A 566 24.60 -1.60 -10.95
N SER A 567 23.70 -0.89 -11.61
CA SER A 567 23.77 0.58 -11.70
C SER A 567 23.29 1.24 -10.38
N SER A 568 23.53 2.55 -10.27
CA SER A 568 22.99 3.37 -9.18
C SER A 568 21.47 3.27 -9.02
N VAL A 569 20.76 3.15 -10.13
CA VAL A 569 19.29 2.99 -10.11
C VAL A 569 18.91 1.62 -9.54
N ASP A 570 19.62 0.55 -9.90
CA ASP A 570 19.38 -0.79 -9.34
C ASP A 570 19.59 -0.79 -7.82
N ARG A 571 20.61 -0.06 -7.32
CA ARG A 571 20.88 0.09 -5.88
C ARG A 571 19.75 0.84 -5.16
N VAL A 572 19.22 1.92 -5.76
CA VAL A 572 18.07 2.64 -5.19
C VAL A 572 16.81 1.79 -5.20
N GLU A 573 16.58 1.01 -6.26
CA GLU A 573 15.46 0.07 -6.30
C GLU A 573 15.59 -1.03 -5.23
N MET A 574 16.78 -1.60 -5.06
CA MET A 574 17.06 -2.56 -4.01
C MET A 574 16.83 -1.94 -2.62
N LEU A 575 17.28 -0.69 -2.41
CA LEU A 575 17.02 0.05 -1.17
C LEU A 575 15.51 0.14 -0.87
N LEU A 576 14.73 0.55 -1.87
CA LEU A 576 13.27 0.69 -1.72
C LEU A 576 12.58 -0.66 -1.46
N GLU A 577 13.07 -1.73 -2.08
CA GLU A 577 12.55 -3.08 -1.90
C GLU A 577 12.91 -3.64 -0.51
N PHE A 578 14.15 -3.44 -0.04
CA PHE A 578 14.56 -3.81 1.30
C PHE A 578 13.84 -3.02 2.39
N GLU A 579 13.63 -1.71 2.20
CA GLU A 579 12.78 -0.91 3.10
C GLU A 579 11.34 -1.41 3.14
N GLY A 580 10.80 -1.82 1.97
CA GLY A 580 9.47 -2.40 1.86
C GLY A 580 9.33 -3.74 2.61
N ARG A 581 10.35 -4.61 2.54
CA ARG A 581 10.36 -5.92 3.18
C ARG A 581 10.72 -5.86 4.67
N SER A 582 11.74 -5.06 5.02
CA SER A 582 12.21 -4.94 6.42
C SER A 582 11.36 -4.02 7.28
N GLY A 583 10.56 -3.14 6.67
CA GLY A 583 9.81 -2.10 7.38
C GLY A 583 10.67 -1.01 8.01
N GLN A 584 11.97 -0.98 7.71
CA GLN A 584 12.93 -0.02 8.27
C GLN A 584 13.42 0.95 7.20
N SER A 585 13.64 2.20 7.57
CA SER A 585 14.22 3.20 6.66
C SER A 585 15.74 3.09 6.68
N MET A 586 16.36 3.03 5.50
CA MET A 586 17.81 2.91 5.32
C MET A 586 18.40 4.22 4.79
N GLU A 587 19.66 4.51 5.11
CA GLU A 587 20.32 5.69 4.57
C GLU A 587 20.73 5.48 3.11
N GLU A 588 20.15 6.29 2.22
CA GLU A 588 20.45 6.27 0.78
C GLU A 588 21.93 6.51 0.49
N SER A 589 22.59 7.38 1.30
CA SER A 589 24.00 7.70 1.17
C SER A 589 24.91 6.50 1.42
N GLU A 590 24.59 5.62 2.37
CA GLU A 590 25.33 4.38 2.64
C GLU A 590 25.15 3.34 1.51
N PHE A 591 23.93 3.23 1.00
CA PHE A 591 23.63 2.34 -0.13
C PHE A 591 24.31 2.79 -1.43
N ALA A 592 24.32 4.11 -1.67
CA ALA A 592 24.97 4.71 -2.83
C ALA A 592 26.51 4.57 -2.75
N ALA A 593 27.09 4.67 -1.56
CA ALA A 593 28.54 4.54 -1.32
C ALA A 593 29.04 3.09 -1.38
N ALA A 594 28.17 2.08 -1.31
CA ALA A 594 28.53 0.68 -1.34
C ALA A 594 29.19 0.32 -2.69
N ARG A 595 30.37 -0.31 -2.65
CA ARG A 595 31.12 -0.76 -3.82
C ARG A 595 31.08 -2.27 -4.00
N THR A 596 30.87 -3.00 -2.91
CA THR A 596 30.85 -4.47 -2.91
C THR A 596 29.53 -4.98 -2.34
N VAL A 597 29.21 -6.25 -2.59
CA VAL A 597 28.07 -6.92 -1.97
C VAL A 597 28.18 -6.94 -0.45
N GLY A 598 29.40 -7.04 0.07
CA GLY A 598 29.67 -6.96 1.51
C GLY A 598 29.34 -5.60 2.12
N ASP A 599 29.60 -4.50 1.41
CA ASP A 599 29.22 -3.14 1.84
C ASP A 599 27.70 -3.00 1.92
N LEU A 600 26.98 -3.52 0.92
CA LEU A 600 25.50 -3.53 0.91
C LEU A 600 24.93 -4.34 2.09
N LYS A 601 25.47 -5.54 2.34
CA LYS A 601 25.08 -6.36 3.49
C LYS A 601 25.28 -5.62 4.81
N ALA A 602 26.45 -4.99 4.97
CA ALA A 602 26.78 -4.23 6.17
C ALA A 602 25.89 -3.00 6.36
N ALA A 603 25.48 -2.34 5.26
CA ALA A 603 24.53 -1.21 5.30
C ALA A 603 23.13 -1.67 5.75
N VAL A 604 22.63 -2.79 5.20
CA VAL A 604 21.34 -3.38 5.59
C VAL A 604 21.37 -3.84 7.05
N GLU A 605 22.41 -4.53 7.47
CA GLU A 605 22.54 -4.98 8.87
C GLU A 605 22.64 -3.82 9.87
N ARG A 606 23.32 -2.73 9.53
CA ARG A 606 23.37 -1.53 10.38
C ARG A 606 22.00 -0.89 10.50
N ALA A 607 21.27 -0.76 9.41
CA ALA A 607 19.92 -0.20 9.41
C ALA A 607 18.97 -1.04 10.27
N VAL A 608 19.10 -2.37 10.21
CA VAL A 608 18.29 -3.30 11.05
C VAL A 608 18.68 -3.20 12.53
N LYS A 609 19.98 -2.98 12.85
CA LYS A 609 20.45 -2.89 14.25
C LYS A 609 20.21 -1.52 14.88
N SER A 610 20.26 -0.43 14.11
CA SER A 610 20.18 0.93 14.65
C SER A 610 18.76 1.34 15.04
N GLY A 611 17.72 0.80 14.42
CA GLY A 611 16.32 1.11 14.77
C GLY A 611 15.92 2.60 14.71
N GLU A 612 16.87 3.47 14.41
CA GLU A 612 16.64 4.90 14.31
C GLU A 612 16.23 5.28 12.88
N PRO A 613 15.16 6.04 12.70
CA PRO A 613 14.90 6.67 11.42
C PRO A 613 15.99 7.71 11.21
N GLY A 614 16.95 7.41 10.32
CA GLY A 614 17.98 8.35 9.92
C GLY A 614 17.36 9.69 9.58
N ALA A 615 17.65 10.72 10.35
CA ALA A 615 17.34 12.10 10.05
C ALA A 615 18.31 12.59 8.96
N ALA A 616 18.26 11.97 7.78
CA ALA A 616 18.94 12.49 6.61
C ALA A 616 18.43 13.91 6.36
N GLU A 617 19.35 14.85 6.22
CA GLU A 617 19.08 16.24 5.93
C GLU A 617 18.32 16.31 4.58
N ARG A 618 16.98 16.42 4.66
CA ARG A 618 16.08 16.38 3.51
C ARG A 618 16.43 17.54 2.57
N ALA A 619 16.71 17.24 1.33
CA ALA A 619 16.90 18.24 0.30
C ALA A 619 15.67 19.16 0.26
N ARG A 620 15.85 20.45 0.53
CA ARG A 620 14.76 21.44 0.55
C ARG A 620 14.47 21.91 -0.86
N PHE A 621 13.47 21.33 -1.49
CA PHE A 621 12.96 21.81 -2.77
C PHE A 621 12.05 23.03 -2.63
N PRO A 622 12.04 23.95 -3.62
CA PRO A 622 11.22 25.15 -3.55
C PRO A 622 9.73 24.81 -3.70
N SER A 623 8.93 25.21 -2.73
CA SER A 623 7.45 25.12 -2.80
C SER A 623 6.79 26.48 -3.10
N TRP A 624 7.50 27.58 -2.81
CA TRP A 624 7.04 28.95 -2.97
C TRP A 624 6.79 29.34 -4.44
N ASN A 625 7.53 28.74 -5.38
CA ASN A 625 7.41 29.00 -6.83
C ASN A 625 6.09 28.49 -7.45
N ARG A 626 5.28 27.76 -6.69
CA ARG A 626 3.99 27.19 -7.13
C ARG A 626 2.77 28.00 -6.68
N ASN A 627 2.94 29.04 -5.86
CA ASN A 627 1.84 29.88 -5.41
C ASN A 627 1.28 30.75 -6.55
N SER A 628 0.10 31.34 -6.37
CA SER A 628 -0.61 32.11 -7.40
C SER A 628 0.18 33.33 -7.88
N LEU A 629 0.92 33.99 -6.99
CA LEU A 629 1.74 35.16 -7.33
C LEU A 629 2.94 34.76 -8.19
N ALA A 630 3.66 33.69 -7.81
CA ALA A 630 4.77 33.18 -8.58
C ALA A 630 4.33 32.70 -9.98
N ARG A 631 3.15 32.11 -10.10
CA ARG A 631 2.55 31.74 -11.40
C ARG A 631 2.28 32.96 -12.25
N LEU A 632 1.68 34.01 -11.69
CA LEU A 632 1.43 35.27 -12.42
C LEU A 632 2.72 35.89 -12.92
N VAL A 633 3.73 36.02 -12.04
CA VAL A 633 5.06 36.54 -12.40
C VAL A 633 5.68 35.71 -13.53
N ARG A 634 5.62 34.41 -13.42
CA ARG A 634 6.13 33.47 -14.45
C ARG A 634 5.41 33.65 -15.78
N GLU A 635 4.08 33.62 -15.81
CA GLU A 635 3.30 33.74 -17.05
C GLU A 635 3.55 35.04 -17.73
N THR A 636 3.67 36.14 -16.97
CA THR A 636 4.02 37.47 -17.50
C THR A 636 5.41 37.47 -18.11
N ASN A 637 6.42 37.00 -17.40
CA ASN A 637 7.81 37.00 -17.90
C ASN A 637 8.00 36.08 -19.10
N LEU A 638 7.43 34.89 -19.06
CA LEU A 638 7.47 33.97 -20.21
C LEU A 638 6.82 34.60 -21.44
N SER A 639 5.64 35.20 -21.30
CA SER A 639 4.89 35.77 -22.44
C SER A 639 5.50 37.02 -23.02
N LEU A 640 6.05 37.94 -22.19
CA LEU A 640 6.53 39.24 -22.63
C LEU A 640 7.91 39.18 -23.29
N TRP A 641 8.83 38.36 -22.80
CA TRP A 641 10.20 38.39 -23.32
C TRP A 641 10.88 37.02 -23.50
N VAL A 642 10.69 36.02 -22.64
CA VAL A 642 11.41 34.73 -22.77
C VAL A 642 11.00 34.00 -24.04
N LEU A 643 9.71 33.79 -24.25
CA LEU A 643 9.20 33.07 -25.43
C LEU A 643 9.33 33.86 -26.74
N PRO A 644 9.07 35.19 -26.79
CA PRO A 644 9.34 35.97 -27.97
C PRO A 644 10.84 35.96 -28.35
N LEU A 645 11.72 36.06 -27.36
CA LEU A 645 13.17 35.99 -27.60
C LEU A 645 13.58 34.60 -28.09
N ALA A 646 13.10 33.53 -27.51
CA ALA A 646 13.37 32.16 -27.94
C ALA A 646 12.93 31.94 -29.39
N ARG A 647 11.71 32.37 -29.75
CA ARG A 647 11.19 32.30 -31.13
C ARG A 647 11.99 33.16 -32.12
N PHE A 648 12.41 34.34 -31.70
CA PHE A 648 13.19 35.23 -32.54
C PHE A 648 14.58 34.69 -32.84
N LEU A 649 15.23 34.08 -31.85
CA LEU A 649 16.55 33.48 -32.01
C LEU A 649 16.51 32.15 -32.76
N GLY A 650 15.62 31.25 -32.35
CA GLY A 650 15.59 29.89 -32.81
C GLY A 650 14.69 29.66 -34.04
N ARG A 651 13.71 30.50 -34.33
CA ARG A 651 12.73 30.33 -35.42
C ARG A 651 12.22 28.89 -35.53
N PRO A 652 11.60 28.32 -34.48
CA PRO A 652 11.31 26.90 -34.43
C PRO A 652 10.24 26.50 -35.44
N THR A 653 10.48 25.44 -36.19
CA THR A 653 9.46 24.66 -36.88
C THR A 653 8.92 23.63 -35.90
N VAL A 654 7.60 23.57 -35.69
CA VAL A 654 6.97 22.70 -34.70
C VAL A 654 6.15 21.62 -35.42
N GLU A 655 6.38 20.36 -35.07
CA GLU A 655 5.71 19.20 -35.66
C GLU A 655 5.15 18.28 -34.54
N GLY A 656 4.14 17.49 -34.87
CA GLY A 656 3.61 16.45 -34.00
C GLY A 656 2.72 16.93 -32.85
N LEU A 657 2.30 18.22 -32.81
CA LEU A 657 1.42 18.74 -31.76
C LEU A 657 0.10 17.98 -31.63
N GLN A 658 -0.39 17.41 -32.73
CA GLN A 658 -1.62 16.57 -32.71
C GLN A 658 -1.48 15.33 -31.82
N ASN A 659 -0.28 14.87 -31.52
CA ASN A 659 -0.04 13.73 -30.62
C ASN A 659 -0.42 14.06 -29.19
N LEU A 660 -0.35 15.35 -28.79
CA LEU A 660 -0.75 15.78 -27.45
C LEU A 660 -2.27 15.67 -27.21
N ASN A 661 -3.08 15.62 -28.27
CA ASN A 661 -4.52 15.39 -28.16
C ASN A 661 -4.87 13.97 -27.69
N ARG A 662 -3.90 13.05 -27.77
CA ARG A 662 -4.07 11.63 -27.38
C ARG A 662 -3.81 11.38 -25.88
N VAL A 663 -3.34 12.39 -25.15
CA VAL A 663 -2.96 12.27 -23.75
C VAL A 663 -3.39 13.51 -22.98
N LYS A 664 -3.64 13.37 -21.69
CA LYS A 664 -3.93 14.49 -20.77
C LYS A 664 -2.77 14.70 -19.80
N PRO A 665 -2.49 15.96 -19.38
CA PRO A 665 -1.52 16.19 -18.31
C PRO A 665 -1.91 15.43 -17.01
N PRO A 666 -0.95 15.00 -16.20
CA PRO A 666 0.50 15.19 -16.32
C PRO A 666 1.18 14.12 -17.20
N VAL A 667 2.27 14.51 -17.85
CA VAL A 667 3.16 13.64 -18.65
C VAL A 667 4.63 13.96 -18.38
N ILE A 668 5.54 13.07 -18.77
CA ILE A 668 6.97 13.36 -18.86
C ILE A 668 7.31 13.65 -20.31
N PHE A 669 7.78 14.86 -20.61
CA PHE A 669 8.43 15.18 -21.89
C PHE A 669 9.89 14.78 -21.77
N ALA A 670 10.32 13.81 -22.55
CA ALA A 670 11.73 13.36 -22.60
C ALA A 670 12.36 13.85 -23.90
N ALA A 671 13.34 14.73 -23.80
CA ALA A 671 13.97 15.39 -24.95
C ALA A 671 15.47 15.12 -25.02
N ASN A 672 16.06 15.09 -26.24
CA ASN A 672 17.51 15.21 -26.43
C ASN A 672 17.99 16.61 -25.99
N HIS A 673 19.29 16.76 -25.71
CA HIS A 673 19.86 17.99 -25.18
C HIS A 673 21.07 18.51 -25.96
N GLU A 674 20.85 19.55 -26.77
CA GLU A 674 21.90 20.21 -27.55
C GLU A 674 22.37 21.54 -26.96
N SER A 675 21.44 22.28 -26.29
CA SER A 675 21.69 23.67 -25.91
C SER A 675 20.83 24.13 -24.72
N ASN A 676 21.27 25.16 -24.02
CA ASN A 676 20.46 25.87 -23.02
C ASN A 676 19.17 26.49 -23.60
N LEU A 677 19.04 26.58 -24.93
CA LEU A 677 17.82 27.04 -25.60
C LEU A 677 16.75 25.97 -25.76
N ASP A 678 17.06 24.70 -25.51
CA ASP A 678 16.11 23.59 -25.73
C ASP A 678 14.84 23.77 -24.91
N ALA A 679 14.97 23.95 -23.58
CA ALA A 679 13.81 24.14 -22.72
C ALA A 679 12.97 25.39 -23.08
N PRO A 680 13.53 26.60 -23.30
CA PRO A 680 12.79 27.76 -23.79
C PRO A 680 12.08 27.51 -25.13
N LEU A 681 12.69 26.79 -26.06
CA LEU A 681 12.10 26.51 -27.37
C LEU A 681 11.00 25.48 -27.30
N ILE A 682 11.15 24.41 -26.49
CA ILE A 682 10.06 23.45 -26.22
C ILE A 682 8.88 24.19 -25.58
N LEU A 683 9.13 25.05 -24.58
CA LEU A 683 8.07 25.86 -23.97
C LEU A 683 7.42 26.81 -24.98
N ALA A 684 8.18 27.38 -25.94
CA ALA A 684 7.65 28.24 -26.97
C ALA A 684 6.83 27.48 -28.04
N ALA A 685 7.12 26.21 -28.24
CA ALA A 685 6.42 25.30 -29.16
C ALA A 685 5.11 24.75 -28.58
N LEU A 686 5.03 24.57 -27.24
CA LEU A 686 3.89 23.99 -26.59
C LEU A 686 2.66 24.93 -26.58
N PRO A 687 1.42 24.38 -26.72
CA PRO A 687 0.18 25.10 -26.46
C PRO A 687 0.12 25.69 -25.04
N GLY A 688 -0.62 26.78 -24.86
CA GLY A 688 -0.70 27.50 -23.58
C GLY A 688 -1.18 26.66 -22.40
N GLU A 689 -2.09 25.73 -22.64
CA GLU A 689 -2.62 24.81 -21.62
C GLU A 689 -1.53 23.85 -21.07
N TRP A 690 -0.62 23.34 -21.92
CA TRP A 690 0.51 22.50 -21.53
C TRP A 690 1.61 23.32 -20.87
N ARG A 691 1.98 24.46 -21.48
CA ARG A 691 3.05 25.33 -21.01
C ARG A 691 2.83 25.86 -19.59
N ARG A 692 1.60 26.15 -19.20
CA ARG A 692 1.27 26.67 -17.87
C ARG A 692 1.52 25.68 -16.73
N ARG A 693 1.62 24.37 -17.04
CA ARG A 693 1.79 23.30 -16.06
C ARG A 693 2.93 22.35 -16.44
N ILE A 694 4.10 22.94 -16.73
CA ILE A 694 5.32 22.19 -17.00
C ILE A 694 6.43 22.62 -16.06
N ALA A 695 7.23 21.67 -15.60
CA ALA A 695 8.39 21.88 -14.74
C ALA A 695 9.62 21.23 -15.39
N PRO A 696 10.55 22.02 -15.96
CA PRO A 696 11.81 21.54 -16.48
C PRO A 696 12.75 21.06 -15.37
N ALA A 697 13.44 19.96 -15.61
CA ALA A 697 14.52 19.50 -14.77
C ALA A 697 15.79 20.31 -15.04
N MET A 698 16.57 20.62 -14.01
CA MET A 698 17.87 21.26 -14.10
C MET A 698 18.90 20.53 -13.25
N TYR A 699 20.19 20.59 -13.63
CA TYR A 699 21.23 19.94 -12.84
C TYR A 699 21.52 20.68 -11.55
N LYS A 700 21.51 19.95 -10.42
CA LYS A 700 21.82 20.49 -9.09
C LYS A 700 23.25 20.99 -9.03
N GLU A 701 24.20 20.29 -9.64
CA GLU A 701 25.64 20.56 -9.62
C GLU A 701 25.99 21.90 -10.31
N PHE A 702 25.15 22.36 -11.25
CA PHE A 702 25.31 23.70 -11.82
C PHE A 702 25.15 24.82 -10.76
N PHE A 703 24.46 24.52 -9.66
CA PHE A 703 24.19 25.41 -8.55
C PHE A 703 24.90 24.99 -7.25
N ASP A 704 25.99 24.25 -7.31
CA ASP A 704 26.76 23.85 -6.14
C ASP A 704 27.13 25.01 -5.22
N PRO A 705 27.50 26.23 -5.70
CA PRO A 705 27.74 27.35 -4.81
C PRO A 705 26.51 27.78 -3.99
N HIS A 706 25.29 27.41 -4.43
CA HIS A 706 24.06 27.68 -3.70
C HIS A 706 23.76 26.55 -2.70
N PHE A 707 23.91 25.27 -3.11
CA PHE A 707 23.56 24.11 -2.29
C PHE A 707 24.63 23.69 -1.29
N SER A 708 25.93 23.91 -1.63
CA SER A 708 27.10 23.57 -0.81
C SER A 708 27.99 24.80 -0.62
N PRO A 709 27.50 25.83 0.09
CA PRO A 709 28.14 27.15 0.12
C PRO A 709 29.52 27.17 0.79
N GLU A 710 29.90 26.13 1.52
CA GLU A 710 31.10 26.11 2.34
C GLU A 710 32.38 26.26 1.51
N ASN A 711 32.35 25.77 0.26
CA ASN A 711 33.53 25.68 -0.62
C ASN A 711 33.71 26.86 -1.60
N TYR A 712 32.87 27.91 -1.54
CA TYR A 712 32.87 28.97 -2.54
C TYR A 712 32.93 30.37 -1.95
N SER A 713 33.39 31.37 -2.74
CA SER A 713 33.42 32.78 -2.36
C SER A 713 32.02 33.39 -2.23
N LEU A 714 31.83 34.39 -1.36
CA LEU A 714 30.56 35.07 -1.12
C LEU A 714 29.90 35.60 -2.41
N THR A 715 30.66 36.13 -3.34
CA THR A 715 30.18 36.65 -4.62
C THR A 715 29.63 35.53 -5.50
N ARG A 716 30.29 34.36 -5.56
CA ARG A 716 29.82 33.20 -6.31
C ARG A 716 28.56 32.59 -5.68
N LYS A 717 28.49 32.53 -4.35
CA LYS A 717 27.30 32.07 -3.61
C LYS A 717 26.10 32.95 -3.94
N LEU A 718 26.26 34.28 -3.83
CA LEU A 718 25.17 35.22 -4.06
C LEU A 718 24.67 35.14 -5.52
N LEU A 719 25.61 35.14 -6.48
CA LEU A 719 25.27 35.08 -7.91
C LEU A 719 24.55 33.75 -8.25
N SER A 720 25.10 32.62 -7.78
CA SER A 720 24.49 31.31 -8.00
C SER A 720 23.08 31.21 -7.39
N SER A 721 22.88 31.75 -6.19
CA SER A 721 21.58 31.80 -5.53
C SER A 721 20.58 32.65 -6.30
N ILE A 722 20.97 33.83 -6.76
CA ILE A 722 20.10 34.69 -7.58
C ILE A 722 19.68 33.98 -8.86
N VAL A 723 20.64 33.39 -9.56
CA VAL A 723 20.36 32.66 -10.82
C VAL A 723 19.45 31.44 -10.56
N TYR A 724 19.70 30.70 -9.47
CA TYR A 724 18.84 29.57 -9.07
C TYR A 724 17.38 30.03 -8.83
N TYR A 725 17.17 31.05 -8.02
CA TYR A 725 15.85 31.57 -7.71
C TYR A 725 15.14 32.14 -8.94
N LEU A 726 15.87 32.80 -9.85
CA LEU A 726 15.31 33.31 -11.10
C LEU A 726 14.86 32.15 -12.01
N ILE A 727 15.66 31.10 -12.17
CA ILE A 727 15.30 29.93 -13.00
C ILE A 727 14.14 29.16 -12.35
N ALA A 728 14.15 29.01 -11.03
CA ALA A 728 13.05 28.38 -10.31
C ALA A 728 11.73 29.21 -10.41
N LEU A 729 11.80 30.52 -10.42
CA LEU A 729 10.64 31.43 -10.55
C LEU A 729 10.10 31.42 -11.98
N ILE A 730 10.96 31.75 -12.96
CA ILE A 730 10.56 31.99 -14.36
C ILE A 730 10.35 30.67 -15.09
N GLY A 731 11.24 29.68 -14.93
CA GLY A 731 11.19 28.38 -15.59
C GLY A 731 10.36 27.34 -14.87
N ASN A 732 10.03 27.54 -13.58
CA ASN A 732 9.52 26.50 -12.69
C ASN A 732 10.43 25.27 -12.62
N ALA A 733 11.72 25.49 -12.84
CA ALA A 733 12.69 24.41 -12.89
C ALA A 733 12.98 23.85 -11.50
N PHE A 734 13.26 22.55 -11.44
CA PHE A 734 13.60 21.83 -10.22
C PHE A 734 14.93 21.08 -10.36
N PRO A 735 15.75 21.03 -9.29
CA PRO A 735 17.07 20.42 -9.36
C PRO A 735 16.99 18.89 -9.34
N ILE A 736 17.79 18.25 -10.22
CA ILE A 736 18.05 16.81 -10.22
C ILE A 736 19.54 16.59 -9.99
N PRO A 737 19.99 15.80 -8.99
CA PRO A 737 21.38 15.43 -8.80
C PRO A 737 21.84 14.50 -9.95
N GLN A 738 23.08 14.63 -10.38
CA GLN A 738 23.73 13.69 -11.33
C GLN A 738 24.33 12.49 -10.60
N GLU A 739 24.75 12.68 -9.36
CA GLU A 739 25.30 11.65 -8.50
C GLU A 739 24.21 10.98 -7.69
N GLU A 740 24.48 9.81 -7.18
CA GLU A 740 23.54 8.81 -6.65
C GLU A 740 22.77 9.24 -5.41
N ALA A 741 23.29 10.20 -4.64
CA ALA A 741 22.63 10.67 -3.42
C ALA A 741 21.49 11.66 -3.72
N GLY A 742 20.27 11.34 -3.26
CA GLY A 742 19.12 12.22 -3.36
C GLY A 742 18.07 11.84 -4.43
N VAL A 743 18.20 10.70 -5.10
CA VAL A 743 17.23 10.20 -6.11
C VAL A 743 15.84 10.05 -5.50
N ARG A 744 15.74 9.58 -4.26
CA ARG A 744 14.48 9.43 -3.53
C ARG A 744 13.76 10.76 -3.29
N ASP A 745 14.51 11.79 -2.91
CA ASP A 745 13.97 13.13 -2.69
C ASP A 745 13.48 13.76 -4.00
N VAL A 746 14.20 13.52 -5.10
CA VAL A 746 13.79 13.93 -6.45
C VAL A 746 12.51 13.22 -6.87
N LEU A 747 12.44 11.90 -6.71
CA LEU A 747 11.23 11.11 -6.99
C LEU A 747 10.02 11.63 -6.21
N ARG A 748 10.21 11.93 -4.92
CA ARG A 748 9.15 12.48 -4.09
C ARG A 748 8.72 13.87 -4.55
N TYR A 749 9.66 14.77 -4.82
CA TYR A 749 9.34 16.11 -5.31
C TYR A 749 8.70 16.10 -6.69
N ALA A 750 9.22 15.30 -7.61
CA ALA A 750 8.62 15.10 -8.94
C ALA A 750 7.20 14.51 -8.81
N GLY A 751 7.00 13.58 -7.87
CA GLY A 751 5.69 13.02 -7.54
C GLY A 751 4.71 14.04 -6.97
N GLU A 752 5.18 14.99 -6.15
CA GLU A 752 4.36 16.12 -5.68
C GLU A 752 3.93 17.01 -6.87
N LEU A 753 4.87 17.37 -7.76
CA LEU A 753 4.56 18.14 -8.97
C LEU A 753 3.52 17.45 -9.83
N VAL A 754 3.71 16.17 -10.12
CA VAL A 754 2.80 15.35 -10.93
C VAL A 754 1.41 15.22 -10.26
N SER A 755 1.37 15.08 -8.92
CA SER A 755 0.12 15.01 -8.15
C SER A 755 -0.68 16.31 -8.19
N GLU A 756 0.01 17.47 -8.33
CA GLU A 756 -0.59 18.79 -8.54
C GLU A 756 -0.98 19.05 -10.01
N GLY A 757 -0.75 18.07 -10.90
CA GLY A 757 -1.06 18.16 -12.34
C GLY A 757 0.02 18.85 -13.18
N TRP A 758 1.27 18.95 -12.68
CA TRP A 758 2.40 19.45 -13.45
C TRP A 758 3.00 18.31 -14.29
N SER A 759 3.28 18.59 -15.56
CA SER A 759 4.10 17.75 -16.43
C SER A 759 5.58 18.05 -16.21
N LEU A 760 6.42 17.05 -16.39
CA LEU A 760 7.87 17.20 -16.24
C LEU A 760 8.53 17.33 -17.62
N LEU A 761 9.60 18.14 -17.75
CA LEU A 761 10.46 18.15 -18.93
C LEU A 761 11.86 17.71 -18.49
N ILE A 762 12.31 16.60 -19.06
CA ILE A 762 13.56 15.94 -18.67
C ILE A 762 14.46 15.77 -19.90
N PHE A 763 15.78 15.94 -19.70
CA PHE A 763 16.83 15.68 -20.67
C PHE A 763 17.64 14.45 -20.23
N PRO A 764 17.26 13.23 -20.63
CA PRO A 764 17.81 12.00 -20.05
C PRO A 764 19.27 11.73 -20.40
N GLU A 765 19.84 12.41 -21.41
CA GLU A 765 21.25 12.28 -21.79
C GLU A 765 22.22 12.71 -20.67
N GLY A 766 21.76 13.59 -19.80
CA GLY A 766 22.54 14.06 -18.67
C GLY A 766 23.64 15.07 -19.03
N GLU A 767 23.92 15.28 -20.30
CA GLU A 767 24.92 16.21 -20.82
C GLU A 767 24.45 16.80 -22.15
N ARG A 768 24.92 18.02 -22.46
CA ARG A 768 24.67 18.63 -23.77
C ARG A 768 25.62 18.04 -24.81
N ARG A 769 25.10 17.55 -25.92
CA ARG A 769 25.87 16.95 -26.99
C ARG A 769 25.58 17.58 -28.35
N PRO A 770 26.57 17.61 -29.28
CA PRO A 770 26.32 18.04 -30.65
C PRO A 770 25.29 17.14 -31.34
N ALA A 771 24.57 17.69 -32.31
CA ALA A 771 23.47 17.01 -33.02
C ALA A 771 23.85 15.70 -33.74
N ASP A 772 25.14 15.49 -34.00
CA ASP A 772 25.67 14.27 -34.64
C ASP A 772 25.95 13.11 -33.68
N ARG A 773 25.79 13.33 -32.38
CA ARG A 773 26.07 12.32 -31.33
C ARG A 773 25.01 12.32 -30.26
N HIS A 774 23.94 11.53 -30.42
CA HIS A 774 22.97 11.27 -29.37
C HIS A 774 23.63 10.46 -28.25
N GLY A 775 23.50 10.94 -27.01
CA GLY A 775 23.94 10.22 -25.81
C GLY A 775 23.02 9.06 -25.45
N ALA A 776 23.55 8.08 -24.73
CA ALA A 776 22.69 7.08 -24.11
C ALA A 776 21.79 7.73 -23.05
N PHE A 777 20.50 7.39 -23.05
CA PHE A 777 19.57 7.87 -22.04
C PHE A 777 19.83 7.18 -20.72
N ARG A 778 19.95 7.97 -19.66
CA ARG A 778 20.13 7.45 -18.30
C ARG A 778 18.85 6.78 -17.80
N PRO A 779 18.94 5.70 -17.02
CA PRO A 779 17.77 4.95 -16.50
C PRO A 779 16.79 5.78 -15.67
N GLY A 780 17.20 6.95 -15.17
CA GLY A 780 16.36 7.81 -14.33
C GLY A 780 15.03 8.24 -14.97
N VAL A 781 14.96 8.38 -16.31
CA VAL A 781 13.68 8.67 -17.01
C VAL A 781 12.72 7.49 -16.94
N GLY A 782 13.23 6.27 -17.06
CA GLY A 782 12.43 5.05 -16.91
C GLY A 782 11.92 4.90 -15.48
N LEU A 783 12.80 5.10 -14.50
CA LEU A 783 12.44 5.07 -13.08
C LEU A 783 11.36 6.12 -12.72
N LEU A 784 11.47 7.34 -13.22
CA LEU A 784 10.46 8.38 -13.00
C LEU A 784 9.13 7.99 -13.66
N ALA A 785 9.14 7.47 -14.88
CA ALA A 785 7.93 7.09 -15.59
C ALA A 785 7.20 5.94 -14.87
N ASP A 786 7.92 4.92 -14.42
CA ASP A 786 7.39 3.78 -13.67
C ASP A 786 6.83 4.23 -12.31
N ARG A 787 7.66 4.86 -11.47
CA ARG A 787 7.26 5.21 -10.09
C ARG A 787 6.19 6.30 -10.01
N LEU A 788 6.13 7.19 -10.99
CA LEU A 788 5.11 8.24 -11.06
C LEU A 788 3.87 7.82 -11.86
N GLU A 789 3.93 6.67 -12.52
CA GLU A 789 2.84 6.13 -13.36
C GLU A 789 2.31 7.21 -14.34
N VAL A 790 3.21 7.79 -15.12
CA VAL A 790 2.87 8.83 -16.13
C VAL A 790 3.34 8.44 -17.51
N PRO A 791 2.56 8.73 -18.56
CA PRO A 791 3.00 8.51 -19.93
C PRO A 791 4.19 9.41 -20.27
N VAL A 792 5.08 8.92 -21.15
CA VAL A 792 6.21 9.66 -21.67
C VAL A 792 5.89 10.15 -23.07
N VAL A 793 6.13 11.44 -23.34
CA VAL A 793 6.06 12.03 -24.67
C VAL A 793 7.50 12.27 -25.15
N PRO A 794 8.00 11.51 -26.14
CA PRO A 794 9.32 11.74 -26.68
C PRO A 794 9.34 13.05 -27.48
N VAL A 795 10.39 13.86 -27.28
CA VAL A 795 10.57 15.14 -27.96
C VAL A 795 11.94 15.16 -28.63
N CYS A 796 11.99 15.51 -29.89
CA CYS A 796 13.25 15.73 -30.60
C CYS A 796 13.44 17.23 -30.86
N VAL A 797 14.61 17.76 -30.46
CA VAL A 797 15.03 19.14 -30.72
C VAL A 797 16.25 19.12 -31.60
N GLU A 798 16.22 19.89 -32.68
CA GLU A 798 17.32 19.97 -33.66
C GLU A 798 17.72 21.42 -33.91
N GLY A 799 19.02 21.65 -34.11
CA GLY A 799 19.59 22.93 -34.55
C GLY A 799 19.84 23.94 -33.45
N THR A 800 19.48 23.68 -32.21
CA THR A 800 19.70 24.59 -31.08
C THR A 800 21.16 24.73 -30.72
N GLY A 801 21.97 23.67 -30.90
CA GLY A 801 23.40 23.70 -30.75
C GLY A 801 24.12 24.67 -31.71
N GLN A 802 23.52 24.95 -32.89
CA GLN A 802 24.03 25.95 -33.83
C GLN A 802 23.63 27.37 -33.41
N VAL A 803 22.47 27.54 -32.81
CA VAL A 803 21.99 28.86 -32.30
C VAL A 803 22.76 29.29 -31.07
N LEU A 804 22.94 28.39 -30.11
CA LEU A 804 23.70 28.65 -28.86
C LEU A 804 24.56 27.42 -28.53
N PRO A 805 25.78 27.32 -29.12
CA PRO A 805 26.73 26.26 -28.80
C PRO A 805 27.09 26.26 -27.31
N PRO A 806 27.40 25.10 -26.69
CA PRO A 806 27.72 24.98 -25.27
C PRO A 806 28.85 25.90 -24.77
N GLN A 807 29.76 26.28 -25.66
CA GLN A 807 30.93 27.12 -25.33
C GLN A 807 30.70 28.63 -25.50
N ARG A 808 29.51 29.06 -25.94
CA ARG A 808 29.17 30.45 -26.18
C ARG A 808 28.09 30.96 -25.22
N VAL A 809 28.25 32.24 -24.84
CA VAL A 809 27.28 32.93 -23.97
C VAL A 809 26.22 33.63 -24.81
N LEU A 810 26.58 34.13 -25.99
CA LEU A 810 25.68 34.90 -26.84
C LEU A 810 25.12 34.06 -27.99
N PRO A 811 23.75 33.98 -28.07
CA PRO A 811 23.10 33.21 -29.13
C PRO A 811 23.21 33.90 -30.50
N ARG A 812 23.17 33.09 -31.56
CA ARG A 812 23.01 33.54 -32.94
C ARG A 812 21.61 33.23 -33.43
N ARG A 813 21.12 33.90 -34.43
CA ARG A 813 19.88 33.54 -35.10
C ARG A 813 20.09 32.26 -35.92
N GLY A 814 19.18 31.33 -35.80
CA GLY A 814 19.20 30.07 -36.59
C GLY A 814 17.81 29.50 -36.80
N ARG A 815 17.73 28.41 -37.53
CA ARG A 815 16.48 27.62 -37.68
C ARG A 815 16.59 26.43 -36.74
N THR A 816 15.54 26.18 -35.99
CA THR A 816 15.45 25.03 -35.10
C THR A 816 14.16 24.25 -35.39
N ARG A 817 14.10 23.05 -34.91
CA ARG A 817 12.95 22.17 -35.06
C ARG A 817 12.62 21.52 -33.75
N VAL A 818 11.31 21.44 -33.44
CA VAL A 818 10.80 20.75 -32.24
C VAL A 818 9.70 19.78 -32.68
N ILE A 819 9.93 18.49 -32.44
CA ILE A 819 9.03 17.41 -32.86
C ILE A 819 8.50 16.69 -31.63
N PHE A 820 7.18 16.64 -31.48
CA PHE A 820 6.50 15.88 -30.44
C PHE A 820 6.07 14.52 -30.97
N GLY A 821 6.59 13.44 -30.39
CA GLY A 821 6.22 12.07 -30.73
C GLY A 821 4.88 11.63 -30.11
N PRO A 822 4.40 10.44 -30.47
CA PRO A 822 3.22 9.85 -29.85
C PRO A 822 3.48 9.55 -28.37
N PRO A 823 2.50 9.74 -27.48
CA PRO A 823 2.64 9.37 -26.07
C PRO A 823 2.87 7.87 -25.93
N MET A 824 3.85 7.51 -25.12
CA MET A 824 4.22 6.13 -24.79
C MET A 824 3.75 5.80 -23.40
N ARG A 825 3.05 4.68 -23.25
CA ARG A 825 2.90 4.01 -21.95
C ARG A 825 3.92 2.89 -21.92
N LEU A 826 4.79 2.95 -20.94
CA LEU A 826 5.88 2.00 -20.81
C LEU A 826 5.36 0.75 -20.10
N GLU A 827 5.54 -0.42 -20.72
CA GLU A 827 4.95 -1.68 -20.23
C GLU A 827 5.92 -2.51 -19.40
N ASP A 828 7.21 -2.30 -19.59
CA ASP A 828 8.27 -2.93 -18.83
C ASP A 828 8.46 -2.20 -17.50
N ARG A 829 8.99 -2.89 -16.49
CA ARG A 829 9.32 -2.30 -15.19
C ARG A 829 10.82 -2.11 -14.98
N ASP A 830 11.65 -2.59 -15.91
CA ASP A 830 13.09 -2.32 -15.88
C ASP A 830 13.37 -0.89 -16.35
N PRO A 831 13.86 0.02 -15.50
CA PRO A 831 14.17 1.40 -15.86
C PRO A 831 15.16 1.53 -17.01
N LYS A 832 16.06 0.57 -17.20
CA LYS A 832 17.04 0.55 -18.31
C LYS A 832 16.35 0.26 -19.63
N VAL A 833 15.46 -0.74 -19.64
CA VAL A 833 14.65 -1.09 -20.82
C VAL A 833 13.74 0.08 -21.20
N LEU A 834 13.09 0.69 -20.19
CA LEU A 834 12.23 1.85 -20.41
C LEU A 834 13.00 3.06 -20.96
N ALA A 835 14.17 3.36 -20.42
CA ALA A 835 15.01 4.45 -20.92
C ALA A 835 15.46 4.21 -22.37
N LYS A 836 15.80 2.97 -22.72
CA LYS A 836 16.16 2.58 -24.08
C LYS A 836 14.98 2.73 -25.04
N GLN A 837 13.80 2.31 -24.68
CA GLN A 837 12.58 2.51 -25.49
C GLN A 837 12.31 3.99 -25.76
N VAL A 838 12.46 4.85 -24.75
CA VAL A 838 12.30 6.30 -24.91
C VAL A 838 13.39 6.88 -25.82
N GLN A 839 14.64 6.43 -25.68
CA GLN A 839 15.75 6.84 -26.55
C GLN A 839 15.48 6.48 -28.00
N GLU A 840 15.07 5.25 -28.28
CA GLU A 840 14.74 4.77 -29.63
C GLU A 840 13.60 5.59 -30.24
N ALA A 841 12.58 5.94 -29.44
CA ALA A 841 11.50 6.79 -29.88
C ALA A 841 11.97 8.20 -30.25
N VAL A 842 12.83 8.85 -29.44
CA VAL A 842 13.42 10.17 -29.78
C VAL A 842 14.29 10.09 -31.02
N ALA A 843 15.14 9.05 -31.17
CA ALA A 843 15.98 8.85 -32.33
C ALA A 843 15.16 8.63 -33.61
N SER A 844 14.03 7.93 -33.53
CA SER A 844 13.15 7.71 -34.72
C SER A 844 12.50 9.02 -35.18
N LEU A 845 12.20 9.96 -34.28
CA LEU A 845 11.69 11.29 -34.64
C LEU A 845 12.76 12.09 -35.45
N ALA A 846 14.02 12.03 -35.05
CA ALA A 846 15.12 12.64 -35.76
C ALA A 846 15.27 12.05 -37.19
N ALA A 847 15.27 10.72 -37.31
CA ALA A 847 15.40 10.03 -38.61
C ALA A 847 14.24 10.36 -39.58
N ALA A 848 12.99 10.38 -39.08
CA ALA A 848 11.83 10.73 -39.90
C ALA A 848 11.90 12.19 -40.38
N GLY A 849 12.52 13.06 -39.58
CA GLY A 849 12.80 14.45 -39.97
C GLY A 849 13.75 14.64 -41.12
N PHE A 850 14.86 13.91 -41.14
CA PHE A 850 15.82 13.93 -42.27
C PHE A 850 15.18 13.46 -43.55
N ALA A 851 14.33 12.42 -43.54
CA ALA A 851 13.65 11.92 -44.73
C ALA A 851 12.65 12.93 -45.32
N SER A 852 12.07 13.82 -44.54
CA SER A 852 11.15 14.88 -45.01
C SER A 852 11.88 16.08 -45.61
N LEU A 853 13.08 16.40 -45.15
CA LEU A 853 13.95 17.44 -45.70
C LEU A 853 14.61 17.03 -47.04
N ALA A 854 14.92 15.74 -47.21
CA ALA A 854 15.46 15.20 -48.44
C ALA A 854 14.44 15.13 -49.58
N ARG A 855 13.13 15.26 -49.29
CA ARG A 855 12.02 15.29 -50.28
C ARG A 855 11.51 16.69 -50.61
N ARG A 856 12.03 17.72 -49.97
CA ARG A 856 11.76 19.16 -50.29
C ARG A 856 13.04 19.81 -50.86
#